data_cfe4407e2f3c1363d762acafee5caac5
#
_entry.id   cfe4407e2f3c1363d762acafee5caac5
#
_cell.length_a   1.000
_cell.length_b   1.000
_cell.length_c   1.000
_cell.angle_alpha   90.00
_cell.angle_beta   90.00
_cell.angle_gamma   90.00
#
_symmetry.space_group_name_H-M   'P 1'
#
loop_
_entity.id
_entity.type
_entity.pdbx_description
1 polymer ?
#
loop_
_entity_poly.entity_id
_entity_poly.type
_entity_poly.pdbx_seq_one_letter_code
_entity_poly.pdbx_strand_id
1 'polypeptide(L)'
;MGCKGTSDCLCGCCSGTSVWTPQGETNLPGLSAIAYRTGTWATFKQSLLARLSSADYPALASLKTSDDDDFSIALLDATSVMLDILTFYQERLANESYLRTATQLQSLTELTRLIGYQPAPGVSSSVYLSFSLQAAVGLPADPSTPAITVPKGTQVQSVPGQGQAPQTFETSADILAKADWNALAVQTGVPWAPRSGDTSVYLEGTATQLQPGDAILVVGDERLQGSTNQQWDLRLVTFVQTDSIKNRTYVTWSEGLGDPVAGIAPASGNPKFYALRQKAALFGYNAINPLMLTHRIRQQLGSLLSVNEEWKFGTSSADGINLANENVVDLDAVYSKLAVGGWLVLIVPDKSVSRSPSGLVSLCLIKSVTSISRSDYGASAKISRVATDSQPNLSKYYSATRSTSVLAQSEELAVPEQPLSFPLYGAFLDLKELRADLMGVHAVAIYGKRQKLSVNTKAVPLQFKPDDDSGDLTLKPDDVVTIFEPAPLPLNSDGSIPDWHSITGTRNLRVLDVGGRTGTVVAALGDFSLVPATSNDPTIQEFAVVLSVSVTTKDYPHTRIHLKSELLNCYDRTATSVNANVGPATQGMSVSEILGSGLAATPNQKFSLKQFPLTFTQSPTPTGRLTTLQVTANSEAWTEKISLYQKKPSARVFATLNQPGGHTDVLFGDGVEGATLPTGQNNIRANYRIGAGLSGNVAAGSITTLVDRPLGVSGVNNPQAATGGEDPQSVDDIRENAPLSVLTLGRAVSITDYQNYAQSFAGIAKAYAIWIPSGPGRGVFATVAAAGGSALPPGNPTLANLITSLHDYGNPLIPIHVLSFLETLFSLSAYIKCDPSYDFEAVKANVLQQLRQNYSFNARTFGQGVSADEVTAFIQAVPGVIAVNVTKVEAEATSAAGDLGSGAWSVSAYNSWLSQQVSLTRPPSSSPTRICPYLPLANPDTLPYAAEILVLDPNPKNVVLGVMA
;
A
#
# COMPACT_ATOMS: atom_id res chain seq x y z
N MET A 1 -88.93 12.18 11.41
CA MET A 1 -88.15 13.21 10.72
C MET A 1 -86.96 12.51 10.00
N GLY A 2 -87.07 12.35 8.69
CA GLY A 2 -86.13 11.59 7.93
C GLY A 2 -84.87 12.51 7.67
N CYS A 3 -83.71 12.07 8.07
CA CYS A 3 -82.47 12.61 7.61
C CYS A 3 -82.23 12.24 6.12
N LYS A 4 -82.45 13.19 5.23
CA LYS A 4 -82.02 13.08 3.84
C LYS A 4 -80.52 13.34 3.79
N GLY A 5 -79.76 12.34 3.35
CA GLY A 5 -78.37 12.26 3.09
C GLY A 5 -77.56 13.53 2.91
N THR A 6 -76.67 13.77 3.83
CA THR A 6 -75.36 14.36 3.71
C THR A 6 -74.60 14.11 5.03
N SER A 7 -73.28 14.01 4.95
CA SER A 7 -72.32 13.48 5.89
C SER A 7 -72.12 14.21 7.26
N ASP A 8 -73.14 14.90 7.80
CA ASP A 8 -72.95 15.69 9.02
C ASP A 8 -74.10 15.47 10.07
N CYS A 9 -74.36 14.21 10.42
CA CYS A 9 -75.09 13.95 11.65
C CYS A 9 -74.19 13.78 12.84
N LEU A 10 -73.92 14.86 13.58
CA LEU A 10 -73.16 14.91 14.83
C LEU A 10 -73.88 14.31 16.06
N CYS A 11 -75.06 13.69 15.86
CA CYS A 11 -75.87 13.17 16.97
C CYS A 11 -75.55 11.72 17.37
N GLY A 12 -74.64 11.04 16.68
CA GLY A 12 -74.22 9.63 17.00
C GLY A 12 -75.33 8.57 16.81
N CYS A 13 -76.60 8.95 16.59
CA CYS A 13 -77.75 8.04 16.47
C CYS A 13 -77.77 7.25 15.13
N CYS A 14 -76.94 7.63 14.15
CA CYS A 14 -76.77 6.95 12.89
C CYS A 14 -75.47 6.15 12.75
N SER A 15 -74.67 6.09 13.84
CA SER A 15 -73.44 5.30 13.85
C SER A 15 -73.75 3.81 13.76
N GLY A 16 -73.21 3.13 12.76
CA GLY A 16 -73.46 1.70 12.53
C GLY A 16 -74.60 1.35 11.54
N THR A 17 -75.29 2.35 10.95
CA THR A 17 -76.32 2.11 9.94
C THR A 17 -75.91 2.33 8.51
N SER A 18 -74.64 2.68 8.28
CA SER A 18 -74.05 2.88 6.92
C SER A 18 -73.16 1.75 6.53
N VAL A 19 -73.20 1.36 5.26
CA VAL A 19 -72.27 0.36 4.67
C VAL A 19 -70.99 1.06 4.32
N TRP A 20 -69.90 0.68 4.97
CA TRP A 20 -68.58 1.23 4.79
C TRP A 20 -67.68 0.38 3.88
N THR A 21 -68.07 -0.85 3.53
CA THR A 21 -67.27 -1.78 2.75
C THR A 21 -68.01 -2.13 1.46
N PRO A 22 -67.31 -2.29 0.29
CA PRO A 22 -65.84 -2.11 0.14
C PRO A 22 -65.40 -0.64 0.20
N GLN A 23 -64.29 -0.37 0.86
CA GLN A 23 -63.63 0.93 0.81
C GLN A 23 -62.83 0.99 -0.48
N GLY A 24 -62.92 2.08 -1.22
CA GLY A 24 -62.05 2.34 -2.37
C GLY A 24 -60.79 3.04 -1.94
N GLU A 25 -59.69 2.41 -2.17
CA GLU A 25 -58.36 3.01 -1.90
C GLU A 25 -57.77 3.65 -3.17
N THR A 26 -57.17 4.84 -3.01
CA THR A 26 -56.49 5.54 -4.10
C THR A 26 -55.00 5.57 -3.81
N ASN A 27 -54.23 4.80 -4.58
CA ASN A 27 -52.79 4.78 -4.47
C ASN A 27 -52.16 5.81 -5.37
N LEU A 28 -51.36 6.74 -4.82
CA LEU A 28 -50.59 7.70 -5.62
C LEU A 28 -49.38 6.99 -6.23
N PRO A 29 -48.91 7.41 -7.40
CA PRO A 29 -47.66 6.89 -7.95
C PRO A 29 -46.47 7.12 -7.03
N GLY A 30 -45.60 6.13 -6.92
CA GLY A 30 -44.35 6.28 -6.20
C GLY A 30 -44.36 5.90 -4.71
N LEU A 31 -45.46 5.32 -4.23
CA LEU A 31 -45.55 4.80 -2.84
C LEU A 31 -44.61 3.61 -2.63
N SER A 32 -44.08 3.48 -1.41
CA SER A 32 -43.31 2.31 -0.95
C SER A 32 -44.18 1.15 -0.48
N ALA A 33 -45.49 1.38 -0.30
CA ALA A 33 -46.51 0.37 -0.01
C ALA A 33 -47.84 0.82 -0.60
N ILE A 34 -48.60 -0.12 -1.13
CA ILE A 34 -49.95 0.13 -1.61
C ILE A 34 -50.97 -0.30 -0.57
N ALA A 35 -52.01 0.53 -0.40
CA ALA A 35 -53.20 0.17 0.36
C ALA A 35 -54.11 -0.65 -0.53
N TYR A 36 -54.48 -1.84 -0.10
CA TYR A 36 -55.35 -2.76 -0.89
C TYR A 36 -56.46 -3.39 -0.04
N ARG A 37 -56.65 -2.91 1.19
CA ARG A 37 -57.71 -3.43 2.08
C ARG A 37 -59.04 -2.81 1.75
N THR A 38 -59.99 -3.64 1.45
CA THR A 38 -61.38 -3.18 1.20
C THR A 38 -62.14 -2.91 2.47
N GLY A 39 -61.61 -3.22 3.64
CA GLY A 39 -62.14 -2.94 4.94
C GLY A 39 -61.32 -3.54 6.08
N THR A 40 -61.57 -3.15 7.28
CA THR A 40 -61.06 -3.68 8.56
C THR A 40 -62.16 -4.35 9.34
N TRP A 41 -61.82 -5.09 10.38
CA TRP A 41 -62.81 -5.70 11.29
C TRP A 41 -63.96 -4.75 11.67
N ALA A 42 -63.62 -3.53 12.10
CA ALA A 42 -64.59 -2.52 12.52
C ALA A 42 -65.53 -2.12 11.34
N THR A 43 -64.96 -1.86 10.14
CA THR A 43 -65.76 -1.45 8.96
C THR A 43 -66.58 -2.60 8.41
N PHE A 44 -66.10 -3.84 8.46
CA PHE A 44 -66.84 -5.04 8.08
C PHE A 44 -67.99 -5.32 9.04
N LYS A 45 -67.75 -5.26 10.39
CA LYS A 45 -68.77 -5.43 11.40
C LYS A 45 -69.87 -4.38 11.23
N GLN A 46 -69.53 -3.09 11.09
CA GLN A 46 -70.48 -2.04 10.86
C GLN A 46 -71.29 -2.22 9.59
N SER A 47 -70.63 -2.62 8.48
CA SER A 47 -71.30 -2.88 7.20
C SER A 47 -72.27 -4.06 7.26
N LEU A 48 -71.85 -5.15 7.94
CA LEU A 48 -72.72 -6.33 8.12
C LEU A 48 -73.91 -5.99 9.00
N LEU A 49 -73.75 -5.23 10.10
CA LEU A 49 -74.85 -4.76 10.94
C LEU A 49 -75.79 -3.83 10.18
N ALA A 50 -75.28 -2.93 9.37
CA ALA A 50 -76.09 -2.03 8.52
C ALA A 50 -76.89 -2.84 7.46
N ARG A 51 -76.36 -3.93 6.95
CA ARG A 51 -77.05 -4.79 5.99
C ARG A 51 -78.22 -5.63 6.60
N LEU A 52 -78.11 -5.95 7.93
CA LEU A 52 -79.22 -6.64 8.63
C LEU A 52 -80.52 -5.84 8.59
N SER A 53 -80.39 -4.51 8.58
CA SER A 53 -81.55 -3.61 8.50
C SER A 53 -81.95 -3.18 7.07
N SER A 54 -81.20 -3.68 6.05
CA SER A 54 -81.38 -3.29 4.67
C SER A 54 -82.64 -3.91 4.11
N ALA A 55 -83.29 -3.12 3.23
CA ALA A 55 -84.50 -3.63 2.47
C ALA A 55 -84.13 -4.77 1.50
N ASP A 56 -82.87 -4.99 1.20
CA ASP A 56 -82.37 -6.06 0.35
C ASP A 56 -82.49 -7.46 1.00
N TYR A 57 -82.68 -7.54 2.34
CA TYR A 57 -82.71 -8.76 3.13
C TYR A 57 -84.00 -8.78 3.99
N PRO A 58 -85.16 -8.84 3.41
CA PRO A 58 -86.49 -8.79 4.15
C PRO A 58 -86.57 -9.86 5.24
N ALA A 59 -86.03 -11.06 5.00
CA ALA A 59 -85.98 -12.15 5.99
C ALA A 59 -85.28 -11.82 7.27
N LEU A 60 -84.34 -10.90 7.25
CA LEU A 60 -83.53 -10.46 8.40
C LEU A 60 -84.11 -9.21 9.14
N ALA A 61 -85.16 -8.60 8.58
CA ALA A 61 -85.76 -7.37 9.08
C ALA A 61 -86.34 -7.51 10.50
N SER A 62 -86.65 -8.73 10.96
CA SER A 62 -87.04 -9.05 12.29
C SER A 62 -85.93 -9.07 13.32
N LEU A 63 -84.67 -9.20 12.92
CA LEU A 63 -83.50 -9.16 13.79
C LEU A 63 -83.15 -7.70 14.10
N LYS A 64 -83.47 -7.23 15.31
CA LYS A 64 -83.31 -5.82 15.76
C LYS A 64 -82.27 -5.68 16.80
N THR A 65 -81.62 -6.76 17.17
CA THR A 65 -80.53 -6.73 18.18
C THR A 65 -79.24 -6.24 17.57
N SER A 66 -78.46 -5.53 18.30
CA SER A 66 -77.02 -5.16 18.02
C SER A 66 -76.12 -5.52 19.20
N ASP A 67 -76.66 -6.35 20.08
CA ASP A 67 -75.94 -6.78 21.29
C ASP A 67 -74.88 -7.80 20.92
N ASP A 68 -73.69 -7.64 21.42
CA ASP A 68 -72.55 -8.51 21.13
C ASP A 68 -72.70 -9.91 21.71
N ASP A 69 -73.55 -10.05 22.73
CA ASP A 69 -73.93 -11.38 23.35
C ASP A 69 -74.97 -12.18 22.54
N ASP A 70 -75.60 -11.63 21.49
CA ASP A 70 -76.44 -12.34 20.57
C ASP A 70 -75.66 -13.26 19.66
N PHE A 71 -76.07 -14.53 19.54
CA PHE A 71 -75.39 -15.53 18.66
C PHE A 71 -75.26 -15.08 17.21
N SER A 72 -76.28 -14.38 16.68
CA SER A 72 -76.25 -13.89 15.30
C SER A 72 -75.20 -12.76 15.11
N ILE A 73 -75.12 -11.88 16.08
CA ILE A 73 -74.16 -10.79 16.10
C ILE A 73 -72.73 -11.33 16.33
N ALA A 74 -72.59 -12.29 17.26
CA ALA A 74 -71.30 -12.96 17.48
C ALA A 74 -70.82 -13.69 16.23
N LEU A 75 -71.74 -14.30 15.43
CA LEU A 75 -71.37 -14.90 14.14
C LEU A 75 -70.90 -13.86 13.10
N LEU A 76 -71.54 -12.67 13.01
CA LEU A 76 -71.15 -11.57 12.17
C LEU A 76 -69.81 -10.98 12.59
N ASP A 77 -69.57 -10.91 13.91
CA ASP A 77 -68.31 -10.48 14.46
C ASP A 77 -67.15 -11.40 14.08
N ALA A 78 -67.32 -12.71 14.29
CA ALA A 78 -66.38 -13.74 13.85
C ALA A 78 -66.12 -13.68 12.30
N THR A 79 -67.20 -13.46 11.52
CA THR A 79 -67.07 -13.26 10.07
C THR A 79 -66.29 -12.00 9.73
N SER A 80 -66.48 -10.91 10.45
CA SER A 80 -65.75 -9.65 10.29
C SER A 80 -64.25 -9.83 10.56
N VAL A 81 -63.93 -10.63 11.59
CA VAL A 81 -62.52 -10.99 11.88
C VAL A 81 -61.92 -11.82 10.74
N MET A 82 -62.63 -12.78 10.22
CA MET A 82 -62.19 -13.59 9.07
C MET A 82 -61.96 -12.71 7.82
N LEU A 83 -62.87 -11.78 7.54
CA LEU A 83 -62.73 -10.84 6.41
C LEU A 83 -61.53 -9.87 6.61
N ASP A 84 -61.30 -9.44 7.83
CA ASP A 84 -60.14 -8.63 8.18
C ASP A 84 -58.81 -9.35 7.92
N ILE A 85 -58.73 -10.62 8.38
CA ILE A 85 -57.55 -11.46 8.14
C ILE A 85 -57.34 -11.70 6.63
N LEU A 86 -58.43 -12.04 5.90
CA LEU A 86 -58.34 -12.30 4.46
C LEU A 86 -57.87 -11.06 3.68
N THR A 87 -58.43 -9.89 3.97
CA THR A 87 -58.02 -8.65 3.29
C THR A 87 -56.62 -8.21 3.69
N PHE A 88 -56.17 -8.51 4.92
CA PHE A 88 -54.80 -8.31 5.33
C PHE A 88 -53.83 -9.14 4.48
N TYR A 89 -54.10 -10.44 4.33
CA TYR A 89 -53.25 -11.28 3.48
C TYR A 89 -53.34 -10.90 2.00
N GLN A 90 -54.50 -10.46 1.52
CA GLN A 90 -54.66 -9.97 0.16
C GLN A 90 -53.77 -8.70 -0.11
N GLU A 91 -53.77 -7.77 0.83
CA GLU A 91 -52.90 -6.58 0.75
C GLU A 91 -51.38 -6.94 0.82
N ARG A 92 -51.04 -7.92 1.70
CA ARG A 92 -49.67 -8.43 1.74
C ARG A 92 -49.24 -9.04 0.43
N LEU A 93 -50.06 -9.90 -0.18
CA LEU A 93 -49.79 -10.50 -1.49
C LEU A 93 -49.69 -9.47 -2.60
N ALA A 94 -50.56 -8.46 -2.58
CA ALA A 94 -50.47 -7.36 -3.55
C ALA A 94 -49.20 -6.59 -3.45
N ASN A 95 -48.75 -6.24 -2.22
CA ASN A 95 -47.46 -5.56 -1.99
C ASN A 95 -46.29 -6.43 -2.40
N GLU A 96 -46.31 -7.74 -2.10
CA GLU A 96 -45.22 -8.65 -2.46
C GLU A 96 -45.13 -8.95 -3.99
N SER A 97 -46.11 -8.49 -4.79
CA SER A 97 -46.16 -8.69 -6.25
C SER A 97 -45.36 -7.65 -7.06
N TYR A 98 -44.83 -6.60 -6.44
CA TYR A 98 -44.10 -5.53 -7.13
C TYR A 98 -42.70 -5.31 -6.49
N LEU A 99 -41.69 -5.15 -7.33
CA LEU A 99 -40.31 -4.95 -6.87
C LEU A 99 -40.16 -3.77 -5.89
N ARG A 100 -40.98 -2.72 -6.07
CA ARG A 100 -40.91 -1.50 -5.23
C ARG A 100 -41.51 -1.71 -3.85
N THR A 101 -42.60 -2.51 -3.75
CA THR A 101 -43.38 -2.65 -2.52
C THR A 101 -43.13 -3.96 -1.77
N ALA A 102 -42.53 -4.95 -2.43
CA ALA A 102 -42.17 -6.20 -1.80
C ALA A 102 -41.17 -5.99 -0.66
N THR A 103 -41.44 -6.62 0.49
CA THR A 103 -40.62 -6.52 1.71
C THR A 103 -39.88 -7.82 2.06
N GLN A 104 -40.35 -8.93 1.50
CA GLN A 104 -39.78 -10.24 1.74
C GLN A 104 -38.64 -10.52 0.74
N LEU A 105 -37.47 -10.90 1.22
CA LEU A 105 -36.32 -11.24 0.39
C LEU A 105 -36.67 -12.34 -0.63
N GLN A 106 -37.49 -13.31 -0.25
CA GLN A 106 -37.92 -14.37 -1.16
C GLN A 106 -38.74 -13.82 -2.34
N SER A 107 -39.69 -12.93 -2.09
CA SER A 107 -40.50 -12.29 -3.12
C SER A 107 -39.64 -11.50 -4.10
N LEU A 108 -38.72 -10.69 -3.58
CA LEU A 108 -37.76 -9.93 -4.38
C LEU A 108 -36.88 -10.84 -5.23
N THR A 109 -36.37 -11.93 -4.65
CA THR A 109 -35.53 -12.90 -5.37
C THR A 109 -36.30 -13.51 -6.55
N GLU A 110 -37.55 -13.89 -6.36
CA GLU A 110 -38.37 -14.48 -7.44
C GLU A 110 -38.75 -13.41 -8.49
N LEU A 111 -39.09 -12.19 -8.08
CA LEU A 111 -39.39 -11.10 -8.99
C LEU A 111 -38.19 -10.72 -9.86
N THR A 112 -37.02 -10.61 -9.26
CA THR A 112 -35.80 -10.25 -10.00
C THR A 112 -35.32 -11.38 -10.91
N ARG A 113 -35.62 -12.63 -10.58
CA ARG A 113 -35.33 -13.78 -11.45
C ARG A 113 -36.10 -13.70 -12.77
N LEU A 114 -37.31 -13.11 -12.82
CA LEU A 114 -38.06 -12.89 -14.04
C LEU A 114 -37.32 -12.03 -15.07
N ILE A 115 -36.48 -11.11 -14.60
CA ILE A 115 -35.64 -10.26 -15.45
C ILE A 115 -34.20 -10.81 -15.60
N GLY A 116 -33.93 -12.04 -15.13
CA GLY A 116 -32.61 -12.68 -15.18
C GLY A 116 -31.61 -12.18 -14.15
N TYR A 117 -32.04 -11.38 -13.18
CA TYR A 117 -31.18 -10.91 -12.09
C TYR A 117 -31.22 -11.89 -10.92
N GLN A 118 -30.07 -12.19 -10.37
CA GLN A 118 -29.92 -12.94 -9.10
C GLN A 118 -29.32 -12.03 -8.05
N PRO A 119 -29.96 -11.90 -6.87
CA PRO A 119 -29.39 -11.13 -5.76
C PRO A 119 -27.94 -11.54 -5.49
N ALA A 120 -27.08 -10.57 -5.28
CA ALA A 120 -25.67 -10.83 -5.04
C ALA A 120 -25.50 -11.55 -3.69
N PRO A 121 -24.88 -12.74 -3.66
CA PRO A 121 -24.42 -13.33 -2.42
C PRO A 121 -23.27 -12.51 -1.85
N GLY A 122 -22.99 -12.68 -0.57
CA GLY A 122 -21.81 -12.07 0.06
C GLY A 122 -20.52 -12.49 -0.64
N VAL A 123 -19.57 -11.58 -0.69
CA VAL A 123 -18.25 -11.79 -1.30
C VAL A 123 -17.19 -11.78 -0.23
N SER A 124 -16.18 -12.62 -0.37
CA SER A 124 -15.04 -12.70 0.53
C SER A 124 -14.09 -11.51 0.35
N SER A 125 -13.55 -11.02 1.45
CA SER A 125 -12.45 -10.05 1.40
C SER A 125 -11.17 -10.69 0.85
N SER A 126 -10.31 -9.86 0.28
CA SER A 126 -8.98 -10.21 -0.20
C SER A 126 -7.91 -9.43 0.56
N VAL A 127 -6.74 -10.04 0.69
CA VAL A 127 -5.62 -9.48 1.42
C VAL A 127 -4.31 -10.03 0.88
N TYR A 128 -3.23 -9.29 1.05
CA TYR A 128 -1.89 -9.82 0.89
C TYR A 128 -1.30 -10.14 2.26
N LEU A 129 -0.72 -11.34 2.36
CA LEU A 129 -0.07 -11.83 3.56
C LEU A 129 1.44 -11.84 3.38
N SER A 130 2.16 -11.37 4.37
CA SER A 130 3.61 -11.54 4.48
C SER A 130 3.91 -12.67 5.44
N PHE A 131 4.75 -13.61 5.00
CA PHE A 131 5.16 -14.75 5.80
C PHE A 131 6.57 -14.54 6.35
N SER A 132 6.79 -14.98 7.58
CA SER A 132 8.11 -15.05 8.18
C SER A 132 8.53 -16.52 8.27
N LEU A 133 9.74 -16.82 7.83
CA LEU A 133 10.31 -18.16 7.90
C LEU A 133 11.33 -18.26 9.03
N GLN A 134 11.53 -19.47 9.55
CA GLN A 134 12.59 -19.73 10.50
C GLN A 134 13.96 -19.58 9.81
N ALA A 135 14.76 -18.65 10.29
CA ALA A 135 16.16 -18.54 9.89
C ALA A 135 17.00 -19.49 10.74
N ALA A 136 17.99 -20.13 10.14
CA ALA A 136 18.97 -20.90 10.88
C ALA A 136 19.84 -19.93 11.70
N VAL A 137 19.80 -20.06 13.02
CA VAL A 137 20.54 -19.19 13.93
C VAL A 137 22.03 -19.34 13.70
N GLY A 138 22.74 -18.24 13.45
CA GLY A 138 24.20 -18.19 13.32
C GLY A 138 24.77 -18.50 11.94
N LEU A 139 23.92 -18.73 10.92
CA LEU A 139 24.37 -18.78 9.54
C LEU A 139 24.16 -17.41 8.89
N PRO A 140 25.16 -16.92 8.10
CA PRO A 140 24.94 -15.71 7.30
C PRO A 140 23.85 -15.96 6.25
N ALA A 141 23.14 -14.91 5.85
CA ALA A 141 22.17 -14.97 4.76
C ALA A 141 22.86 -15.50 3.48
N ASP A 142 22.39 -16.62 2.96
CA ASP A 142 22.93 -17.23 1.76
C ASP A 142 21.85 -17.20 0.65
N PRO A 143 22.06 -16.44 -0.43
CA PRO A 143 21.14 -16.40 -1.57
C PRO A 143 20.88 -17.78 -2.21
N SER A 144 21.74 -18.75 -1.96
CA SER A 144 21.57 -20.14 -2.39
C SER A 144 20.60 -20.95 -1.51
N THR A 145 20.14 -20.40 -0.39
CA THR A 145 19.16 -21.08 0.49
C THR A 145 17.95 -21.54 -0.33
N PRO A 146 17.57 -22.82 -0.27
CA PRO A 146 16.45 -23.30 -1.06
C PRO A 146 15.15 -22.62 -0.63
N ALA A 147 14.38 -22.22 -1.62
CA ALA A 147 13.05 -21.68 -1.37
C ALA A 147 12.12 -22.78 -0.88
N ILE A 148 11.24 -22.44 0.03
CA ILE A 148 10.12 -23.30 0.40
C ILE A 148 8.85 -22.78 -0.26
N THR A 149 7.88 -23.66 -0.48
CA THR A 149 6.57 -23.28 -0.99
C THR A 149 5.57 -23.27 0.16
N VAL A 150 4.92 -22.15 0.39
CA VAL A 150 3.70 -22.07 1.18
C VAL A 150 2.54 -22.45 0.25
N PRO A 151 1.86 -23.59 0.50
CA PRO A 151 0.88 -24.12 -0.45
C PRO A 151 -0.36 -23.22 -0.55
N LYS A 152 -0.99 -23.21 -1.71
CA LYS A 152 -2.36 -22.71 -1.86
C LYS A 152 -3.29 -23.44 -0.88
N GLY A 153 -4.20 -22.68 -0.24
CA GLY A 153 -5.11 -23.19 0.77
C GLY A 153 -4.55 -23.21 2.19
N THR A 154 -3.33 -22.70 2.42
CA THR A 154 -2.78 -22.55 3.78
C THR A 154 -3.68 -21.61 4.59
N GLN A 155 -4.17 -22.10 5.74
CA GLN A 155 -5.12 -21.39 6.59
C GLN A 155 -4.42 -20.51 7.61
N VAL A 156 -4.88 -19.26 7.68
CA VAL A 156 -4.46 -18.27 8.68
C VAL A 156 -5.69 -17.61 9.28
N GLN A 157 -5.56 -17.01 10.45
CA GLN A 157 -6.68 -16.45 11.18
C GLN A 157 -6.38 -15.07 11.76
N SER A 158 -7.41 -14.20 11.78
CA SER A 158 -7.31 -12.90 12.43
C SER A 158 -7.47 -13.04 13.96
N VAL A 159 -6.81 -12.13 14.68
CA VAL A 159 -7.08 -11.90 16.11
C VAL A 159 -8.28 -10.96 16.18
N PRO A 160 -9.42 -11.41 16.73
CA PRO A 160 -10.65 -10.60 16.74
C PRO A 160 -10.54 -9.45 17.73
N GLY A 161 -11.17 -8.33 17.39
CA GLY A 161 -11.46 -7.27 18.33
C GLY A 161 -12.55 -7.65 19.32
N GLN A 162 -12.82 -6.78 20.29
CA GLN A 162 -13.86 -7.02 21.30
C GLN A 162 -15.24 -7.19 20.64
N GLY A 163 -15.89 -8.33 20.88
CA GLY A 163 -17.21 -8.64 20.31
C GLY A 163 -17.18 -9.15 18.86
N GLN A 164 -16.02 -9.36 18.26
CA GLN A 164 -15.87 -9.91 16.92
C GLN A 164 -15.47 -11.39 16.97
N ALA A 165 -15.87 -12.15 15.93
CA ALA A 165 -15.40 -13.50 15.74
C ALA A 165 -14.11 -13.52 14.89
N PRO A 166 -13.19 -14.47 15.14
CA PRO A 166 -12.00 -14.61 14.33
C PRO A 166 -12.37 -14.98 12.88
N GLN A 167 -11.69 -14.36 11.91
CA GLN A 167 -11.90 -14.59 10.49
C GLN A 167 -10.78 -15.45 9.93
N THR A 168 -11.13 -16.50 9.20
CA THR A 168 -10.18 -17.40 8.56
C THR A 168 -9.93 -16.96 7.13
N PHE A 169 -8.65 -16.97 6.73
CA PHE A 169 -8.18 -16.69 5.37
C PHE A 169 -7.39 -17.86 4.84
N GLU A 170 -7.41 -18.07 3.54
CA GLU A 170 -6.60 -19.08 2.85
C GLU A 170 -5.79 -18.45 1.73
N THR A 171 -4.55 -18.87 1.57
CA THR A 171 -3.73 -18.47 0.43
C THR A 171 -4.39 -18.89 -0.88
N SER A 172 -4.44 -17.99 -1.85
CA SER A 172 -5.11 -18.22 -3.14
C SER A 172 -4.17 -18.79 -4.22
N ALA A 173 -2.85 -18.77 -3.95
CA ALA A 173 -1.79 -19.31 -4.81
C ALA A 173 -0.69 -19.94 -3.97
N ASP A 174 0.16 -20.75 -4.61
CA ASP A 174 1.41 -21.20 -4.03
C ASP A 174 2.37 -20.01 -3.94
N ILE A 175 3.01 -19.83 -2.77
CA ILE A 175 3.90 -18.72 -2.49
C ILE A 175 5.31 -19.27 -2.30
N LEU A 176 6.22 -18.85 -3.16
CA LEU A 176 7.63 -19.13 -3.00
C LEU A 176 8.20 -18.20 -1.93
N ALA A 177 8.84 -18.76 -0.90
CA ALA A 177 9.34 -18.01 0.23
C ALA A 177 10.73 -18.46 0.65
N LYS A 178 11.55 -17.50 1.12
CA LYS A 178 12.91 -17.75 1.64
C LYS A 178 13.10 -17.06 2.98
N ALA A 179 13.87 -17.67 3.87
CA ALA A 179 14.20 -17.06 5.17
C ALA A 179 14.92 -15.71 5.02
N ASP A 180 15.80 -15.60 4.03
CA ASP A 180 16.55 -14.38 3.72
C ASP A 180 15.68 -13.23 3.21
N TRP A 181 14.45 -13.53 2.78
CA TRP A 181 13.48 -12.53 2.33
C TRP A 181 12.61 -11.97 3.46
N ASN A 182 12.78 -12.45 4.69
CA ASN A 182 12.00 -11.98 5.85
C ASN A 182 12.19 -10.49 6.14
N ALA A 183 13.45 -10.02 6.02
CA ALA A 183 13.82 -8.66 6.41
C ALA A 183 15.04 -8.19 5.60
N LEU A 184 14.81 -7.90 4.32
CA LEU A 184 15.82 -7.34 3.43
C LEU A 184 16.12 -5.91 3.89
N ALA A 185 17.40 -5.61 4.10
CA ALA A 185 17.84 -4.30 4.52
C ALA A 185 17.77 -3.31 3.35
N VAL A 186 17.16 -2.15 3.57
CA VAL A 186 17.22 -1.05 2.61
C VAL A 186 18.58 -0.36 2.69
N GLN A 187 18.98 0.28 1.61
CA GLN A 187 20.24 0.99 1.54
C GLN A 187 20.20 2.24 2.42
N THR A 188 21.15 2.35 3.36
CA THR A 188 21.28 3.46 4.30
C THR A 188 22.41 4.41 3.96
N GLY A 189 23.36 3.96 3.14
CA GLY A 189 24.52 4.73 2.70
C GLY A 189 25.01 4.27 1.34
N VAL A 190 25.89 5.05 0.77
CA VAL A 190 26.65 4.68 -0.43
C VAL A 190 28.10 4.47 -0.07
N PRO A 191 28.81 3.52 -0.69
CA PRO A 191 30.24 3.38 -0.53
C PRO A 191 30.93 4.70 -0.84
N TRP A 192 31.99 4.99 -0.09
CA TRP A 192 32.81 6.18 -0.37
C TRP A 192 33.38 6.09 -1.78
N ALA A 193 33.18 7.14 -2.55
CA ALA A 193 33.77 7.31 -3.88
C ALA A 193 34.65 8.55 -3.89
N PRO A 194 35.98 8.40 -4.08
CA PRO A 194 36.89 9.54 -4.14
C PRO A 194 36.58 10.42 -5.34
N ARG A 195 36.59 11.73 -5.12
CA ARG A 195 36.39 12.74 -6.17
C ARG A 195 37.68 13.47 -6.49
N SER A 196 37.79 13.93 -7.71
CA SER A 196 38.93 14.77 -8.12
C SER A 196 38.95 16.03 -7.27
N GLY A 197 40.08 16.26 -6.62
CA GLY A 197 40.29 17.42 -5.73
C GLY A 197 40.01 17.16 -4.24
N ASP A 198 39.51 15.98 -3.86
CA ASP A 198 39.33 15.64 -2.43
C ASP A 198 40.66 15.68 -1.66
N THR A 199 40.68 16.37 -0.50
CA THR A 199 41.84 16.54 0.37
C THR A 199 41.63 15.93 1.75
N SER A 200 40.52 15.22 2.00
CA SER A 200 40.22 14.65 3.31
C SER A 200 39.31 13.45 3.20
N VAL A 201 39.31 12.63 4.24
CA VAL A 201 38.39 11.48 4.40
C VAL A 201 38.16 11.21 5.89
N TYR A 202 37.01 10.63 6.21
CA TYR A 202 36.77 9.97 7.47
C TYR A 202 37.07 8.47 7.35
N LEU A 203 37.85 7.93 8.28
CA LEU A 203 38.12 6.50 8.40
C LEU A 203 37.34 5.92 9.58
N GLU A 204 36.95 4.68 9.49
CA GLU A 204 36.27 3.97 10.56
C GLU A 204 37.23 3.67 11.73
N GLY A 205 36.72 3.84 12.93
CA GLY A 205 37.49 3.59 14.16
C GLY A 205 38.41 4.74 14.57
N THR A 206 38.94 4.66 15.80
CA THR A 206 39.83 5.61 16.41
C THR A 206 41.29 5.09 16.51
N ALA A 207 41.49 3.81 16.18
CA ALA A 207 42.78 3.12 16.29
C ALA A 207 43.55 3.01 14.96
N THR A 208 43.38 3.99 14.06
CA THR A 208 44.01 3.98 12.73
C THR A 208 45.53 4.08 12.74
N GLN A 209 46.11 4.50 13.87
CA GLN A 209 47.56 4.68 14.06
C GLN A 209 48.25 5.58 12.99
N LEU A 210 47.48 6.43 12.30
CA LEU A 210 48.02 7.40 11.34
C LEU A 210 48.54 8.61 12.07
N GLN A 211 49.67 9.17 11.54
CA GLN A 211 50.25 10.38 11.99
C GLN A 211 50.57 11.32 10.81
N PRO A 212 50.70 12.62 11.04
CA PRO A 212 51.21 13.53 10.02
C PRO A 212 52.56 13.06 9.46
N GLY A 213 52.68 12.99 8.14
CA GLY A 213 53.85 12.46 7.42
C GLY A 213 53.68 10.99 6.95
N ASP A 214 52.71 10.26 7.46
CA ASP A 214 52.44 8.90 6.96
C ASP A 214 51.94 8.91 5.53
N ALA A 215 52.24 7.85 4.79
CA ALA A 215 51.80 7.70 3.42
C ALA A 215 50.51 6.89 3.35
N ILE A 216 49.57 7.40 2.59
CA ILE A 216 48.30 6.76 2.30
C ILE A 216 48.17 6.49 0.81
N LEU A 217 47.51 5.39 0.49
CA LEU A 217 47.29 4.96 -0.88
C LEU A 217 45.78 4.75 -1.10
N VAL A 218 45.22 5.35 -2.16
CA VAL A 218 43.86 5.10 -2.65
C VAL A 218 43.97 4.34 -3.95
N VAL A 219 43.39 3.15 -4.06
CA VAL A 219 43.49 2.31 -5.23
C VAL A 219 42.19 1.51 -5.43
N GLY A 220 41.76 1.35 -6.67
CA GLY A 220 40.54 0.61 -7.07
C GLY A 220 40.87 -0.64 -7.88
N ASP A 221 39.83 -1.35 -8.27
CA ASP A 221 39.94 -2.57 -9.06
C ASP A 221 40.52 -2.33 -10.45
N GLU A 222 40.49 -1.08 -10.96
CA GLU A 222 41.09 -0.71 -12.26
C GLU A 222 42.58 -1.02 -12.28
N ARG A 223 43.28 -0.83 -11.16
CA ARG A 223 44.70 -1.12 -11.04
C ARG A 223 44.97 -2.64 -11.01
N LEU A 224 44.04 -3.45 -10.53
CA LEU A 224 44.16 -4.90 -10.54
C LEU A 224 43.95 -5.49 -11.97
N GLN A 225 43.13 -4.81 -12.79
CA GLN A 225 42.88 -5.21 -14.19
C GLN A 225 44.04 -4.85 -15.14
N GLY A 226 44.84 -3.86 -14.76
CA GLY A 226 45.97 -3.43 -15.60
C GLY A 226 47.10 -2.79 -14.78
N SER A 227 48.32 -3.37 -14.82
CA SER A 227 49.49 -2.89 -14.07
C SER A 227 49.96 -1.49 -14.47
N THR A 228 49.52 -1.01 -15.64
CA THR A 228 49.85 0.34 -16.15
C THR A 228 48.77 1.36 -15.88
N ASN A 229 47.66 0.96 -15.26
CA ASN A 229 46.55 1.87 -14.93
C ASN A 229 47.02 2.91 -13.90
N GLN A 230 46.73 4.20 -14.15
CA GLN A 230 47.17 5.34 -13.33
C GLN A 230 46.05 5.87 -12.40
N GLN A 231 44.90 5.25 -12.35
CA GLN A 231 43.78 5.65 -11.49
C GLN A 231 44.02 5.14 -10.06
N TRP A 232 44.98 5.73 -9.40
CA TRP A 232 45.33 5.51 -7.99
C TRP A 232 46.08 6.75 -7.45
N ASP A 233 46.00 6.97 -6.18
CA ASP A 233 46.58 8.14 -5.53
C ASP A 233 47.43 7.78 -4.32
N LEU A 234 48.66 8.31 -4.29
CA LEU A 234 49.54 8.31 -3.11
C LEU A 234 49.55 9.71 -2.53
N ARG A 235 49.28 9.85 -1.25
CA ARG A 235 49.31 11.16 -0.54
C ARG A 235 50.01 11.02 0.79
N LEU A 236 50.54 12.16 1.28
CA LEU A 236 51.11 12.25 2.64
C LEU A 236 50.10 12.92 3.56
N VAL A 237 49.84 12.31 4.69
CA VAL A 237 48.96 12.82 5.72
C VAL A 237 49.50 14.12 6.28
N THR A 238 48.70 15.16 6.37
CA THR A 238 49.05 16.47 6.95
C THR A 238 48.44 16.68 8.32
N PHE A 239 47.28 16.10 8.57
CA PHE A 239 46.57 16.25 9.84
C PHE A 239 45.73 15.02 10.13
N VAL A 240 45.63 14.63 11.41
CA VAL A 240 44.83 13.52 11.91
C VAL A 240 44.07 13.95 13.15
N GLN A 241 42.78 13.70 13.21
CA GLN A 241 41.93 13.97 14.37
C GLN A 241 41.01 12.80 14.63
N THR A 242 41.01 12.27 15.84
CA THR A 242 40.08 11.19 16.26
C THR A 242 38.81 11.76 16.88
N ASP A 243 37.66 11.21 16.49
CA ASP A 243 36.34 11.50 17.04
C ASP A 243 35.83 10.24 17.73
N SER A 244 36.04 10.19 19.05
CA SER A 244 35.62 9.01 19.85
C SER A 244 34.10 8.86 19.98
N ILE A 245 33.35 9.97 19.85
CA ILE A 245 31.89 9.94 19.94
C ILE A 245 31.28 9.22 18.72
N LYS A 246 31.82 9.53 17.53
CA LYS A 246 31.38 8.95 16.26
C LYS A 246 32.20 7.75 15.81
N ASN A 247 33.16 7.28 16.67
CA ASN A 247 34.09 6.18 16.38
C ASN A 247 34.76 6.30 15.00
N ARG A 248 35.36 7.44 14.68
CA ARG A 248 35.97 7.70 13.39
C ARG A 248 37.25 8.56 13.53
N THR A 249 38.10 8.49 12.51
CA THR A 249 39.33 9.31 12.39
C THR A 249 39.22 10.20 11.16
N TYR A 250 39.37 11.50 11.33
CA TYR A 250 39.43 12.46 10.23
C TYR A 250 40.89 12.64 9.80
N VAL A 251 41.17 12.50 8.52
CA VAL A 251 42.49 12.54 7.93
C VAL A 251 42.50 13.53 6.79
N THR A 252 43.54 14.39 6.71
CA THR A 252 43.69 15.32 5.59
C THR A 252 45.08 15.18 4.94
N TRP A 253 45.19 15.64 3.71
CA TRP A 253 46.40 15.74 2.90
C TRP A 253 46.40 17.05 2.09
N SER A 254 47.55 17.46 1.56
CA SER A 254 47.73 18.80 0.96
C SER A 254 47.25 18.95 -0.47
N GLU A 255 47.25 17.87 -1.25
CA GLU A 255 46.91 17.91 -2.68
C GLU A 255 45.72 17.03 -2.97
N GLY A 256 44.77 17.52 -3.78
CA GLY A 256 43.57 16.77 -4.12
C GLY A 256 43.82 15.43 -4.80
N LEU A 257 42.91 14.48 -4.64
CA LEU A 257 42.95 13.21 -5.36
C LEU A 257 42.81 13.43 -6.86
N GLY A 258 43.31 12.48 -7.64
CA GLY A 258 43.37 12.57 -9.10
C GLY A 258 44.50 13.48 -9.60
N ASP A 259 44.66 13.60 -10.92
CA ASP A 259 45.57 14.53 -11.57
C ASP A 259 44.85 15.31 -12.66
N PRO A 260 44.31 16.49 -12.35
CA PRO A 260 43.57 17.29 -13.34
C PRO A 260 44.47 17.79 -14.49
N VAL A 261 45.77 17.92 -14.25
CA VAL A 261 46.75 18.33 -15.29
C VAL A 261 46.99 17.20 -16.31
N ALA A 262 47.14 15.99 -15.82
CA ALA A 262 47.28 14.79 -16.65
C ALA A 262 45.92 14.19 -17.09
N GLY A 263 44.81 14.75 -16.63
CA GLY A 263 43.47 14.22 -16.94
C GLY A 263 43.15 12.85 -16.30
N ILE A 264 43.86 12.53 -15.19
CA ILE A 264 43.70 11.25 -14.49
C ILE A 264 42.66 11.42 -13.36
N ALA A 265 41.54 10.67 -13.44
CA ALA A 265 40.56 10.61 -12.38
C ALA A 265 41.05 9.71 -11.22
N PRO A 266 40.60 9.94 -9.98
CA PRO A 266 40.84 9.00 -8.89
C PRO A 266 40.22 7.63 -9.16
N ALA A 267 40.56 6.65 -8.34
CA ALA A 267 39.97 5.31 -8.42
C ALA A 267 38.44 5.37 -8.26
N SER A 268 37.71 4.65 -9.11
CA SER A 268 36.23 4.61 -9.09
C SER A 268 35.68 3.21 -8.87
N GLY A 269 36.39 2.17 -9.32
CA GLY A 269 35.98 0.78 -9.15
C GLY A 269 36.35 0.24 -7.77
N ASN A 270 35.40 0.14 -6.85
CA ASN A 270 35.61 -0.38 -5.50
C ASN A 270 36.86 0.23 -4.81
N PRO A 271 36.94 1.56 -4.67
CA PRO A 271 38.11 2.23 -4.13
C PRO A 271 38.39 1.84 -2.69
N LYS A 272 39.64 1.47 -2.43
CA LYS A 272 40.10 1.09 -1.10
C LYS A 272 41.18 2.07 -0.64
N PHE A 273 41.19 2.26 0.67
CA PHE A 273 42.11 3.16 1.33
C PHE A 273 43.12 2.36 2.15
N TYR A 274 44.42 2.58 1.91
CA TYR A 274 45.49 1.88 2.61
C TYR A 274 46.44 2.84 3.32
N ALA A 275 46.92 2.45 4.48
CA ALA A 275 48.11 3.02 5.08
C ALA A 275 49.35 2.20 4.70
N LEU A 276 50.43 2.85 4.29
CA LEU A 276 51.72 2.23 4.03
C LEU A 276 52.60 2.33 5.28
N ARG A 277 52.65 1.24 6.04
CA ARG A 277 53.21 1.26 7.40
C ARG A 277 54.73 1.16 7.45
N GLN A 278 55.34 0.68 6.38
CA GLN A 278 56.77 0.43 6.36
C GLN A 278 57.49 1.29 5.31
N LYS A 279 58.48 2.01 5.73
CA LYS A 279 59.43 2.67 4.82
C LYS A 279 60.70 1.83 4.77
N ALA A 280 61.18 1.51 3.58
CA ALA A 280 62.32 0.69 3.27
C ALA A 280 63.18 1.38 2.20
N ALA A 281 64.36 0.83 1.92
CA ALA A 281 65.20 1.24 0.80
C ALA A 281 65.48 0.04 -0.11
N LEU A 282 66.05 0.28 -1.30
CA LEU A 282 66.57 -0.80 -2.14
C LEU A 282 67.87 -1.33 -1.61
N PHE A 283 68.10 -2.65 -1.72
CA PHE A 283 69.39 -3.23 -1.37
C PHE A 283 70.51 -2.59 -2.18
N GLY A 284 71.55 -2.15 -1.50
CA GLY A 284 72.67 -1.41 -2.07
C GLY A 284 72.60 0.13 -1.93
N TYR A 285 71.45 0.68 -1.34
CA TYR A 285 71.32 2.14 -1.16
C TYR A 285 72.50 2.74 -0.34
N ASN A 286 73.08 2.00 0.58
CA ASN A 286 74.20 2.36 1.46
C ASN A 286 75.52 1.75 0.99
N ALA A 287 75.58 1.18 -0.20
CA ALA A 287 76.85 0.60 -0.74
C ALA A 287 77.92 1.63 -0.83
N ILE A 288 79.19 1.23 -0.59
CA ILE A 288 80.38 2.10 -0.67
C ILE A 288 80.40 2.75 -2.07
N ASN A 289 80.61 4.09 -2.11
CA ASN A 289 80.72 4.73 -3.41
C ASN A 289 82.02 4.26 -4.10
N PRO A 290 81.95 3.67 -5.30
CA PRO A 290 83.12 3.14 -5.97
C PRO A 290 84.25 4.15 -6.17
N LEU A 291 83.86 5.42 -6.28
CA LEU A 291 84.92 6.54 -6.42
C LEU A 291 85.80 6.66 -5.18
N MET A 292 85.39 6.16 -3.99
CA MET A 292 86.21 6.10 -2.78
C MET A 292 87.16 4.89 -2.80
N LEU A 293 87.07 3.96 -3.71
CA LEU A 293 87.91 2.80 -3.86
C LEU A 293 89.13 3.19 -4.70
N THR A 294 90.27 2.51 -4.44
CA THR A 294 91.52 2.73 -5.21
C THR A 294 91.27 2.39 -6.70
N HIS A 295 91.93 3.04 -7.60
CA HIS A 295 91.82 2.86 -9.02
C HIS A 295 92.02 1.38 -9.42
N ARG A 296 92.90 0.66 -8.77
CA ARG A 296 93.17 -0.80 -9.00
C ARG A 296 92.00 -1.63 -8.71
N ILE A 297 91.28 -1.36 -7.59
CA ILE A 297 90.05 -2.10 -7.20
C ILE A 297 88.88 -1.80 -8.19
N ARG A 298 88.76 -0.50 -8.57
CA ARG A 298 87.74 -0.11 -9.60
C ARG A 298 87.97 -0.79 -10.91
N GLN A 299 89.21 -0.93 -11.40
CA GLN A 299 89.48 -1.69 -12.61
C GLN A 299 89.09 -3.21 -12.51
N GLN A 300 89.37 -3.78 -11.33
CA GLN A 300 88.94 -5.16 -11.06
C GLN A 300 87.39 -5.32 -11.08
N LEU A 301 86.67 -4.29 -10.66
CA LEU A 301 85.17 -4.27 -10.60
C LEU A 301 84.59 -3.84 -11.95
N GLY A 302 85.34 -3.52 -12.98
CA GLY A 302 84.94 -2.89 -14.22
C GLY A 302 83.66 -3.37 -14.84
N SER A 303 83.37 -4.67 -14.83
CA SER A 303 82.07 -5.21 -15.36
C SER A 303 80.88 -4.91 -14.48
N LEU A 304 81.09 -4.63 -13.18
CA LEU A 304 80.05 -4.36 -12.16
C LEU A 304 79.75 -2.85 -12.02
N LEU A 305 80.50 -1.99 -12.68
CA LEU A 305 80.37 -0.54 -12.66
C LEU A 305 79.74 -0.04 -13.95
N SER A 306 78.95 1.04 -13.82
CA SER A 306 78.42 1.79 -14.96
C SER A 306 79.43 2.66 -15.64
N VAL A 307 79.12 3.31 -16.74
CA VAL A 307 79.97 4.27 -17.44
C VAL A 307 80.35 5.45 -16.56
N ASN A 308 79.57 5.78 -15.58
CA ASN A 308 79.77 6.87 -14.62
C ASN A 308 80.49 6.37 -13.33
N GLU A 309 81.14 5.20 -13.37
CA GLU A 309 81.82 4.58 -12.23
C GLU A 309 80.99 4.34 -10.97
N GLU A 310 79.62 4.28 -11.11
CA GLU A 310 78.68 3.82 -10.06
C GLU A 310 78.35 2.35 -10.25
N TRP A 311 77.96 1.67 -9.17
CA TRP A 311 77.46 0.28 -9.26
C TRP A 311 76.33 0.12 -10.27
N LYS A 312 76.38 -0.97 -11.05
CA LYS A 312 75.20 -1.36 -11.88
C LYS A 312 74.17 -2.01 -11.02
N PHE A 313 73.43 -1.15 -10.28
CA PHE A 313 72.32 -1.62 -9.46
C PHE A 313 71.24 -2.34 -10.33
N GLY A 314 70.45 -3.22 -9.73
CA GLY A 314 69.39 -4.01 -10.42
C GLY A 314 69.87 -5.33 -11.04
N THR A 315 71.11 -5.70 -10.86
CA THR A 315 71.61 -7.03 -11.20
C THR A 315 72.08 -7.74 -9.93
N SER A 316 71.89 -9.05 -9.85
CA SER A 316 72.41 -9.88 -8.78
C SER A 316 73.59 -10.68 -9.30
N SER A 317 74.75 -10.57 -8.70
CA SER A 317 75.92 -11.36 -9.05
C SER A 317 75.83 -12.78 -8.51
N ALA A 318 75.07 -13.03 -7.45
CA ALA A 318 74.87 -14.32 -6.84
C ALA A 318 73.95 -15.24 -7.67
N ASP A 319 72.84 -14.68 -8.20
CA ASP A 319 71.79 -15.42 -8.88
C ASP A 319 71.79 -15.22 -10.42
N GLY A 320 72.57 -14.25 -10.93
CA GLY A 320 72.60 -13.84 -12.33
C GLY A 320 71.34 -13.18 -12.84
N ILE A 321 70.42 -12.82 -11.88
CA ILE A 321 69.05 -12.27 -12.19
C ILE A 321 69.17 -10.78 -12.53
N ASN A 322 68.53 -10.36 -13.61
CA ASN A 322 68.25 -8.95 -13.89
C ASN A 322 66.94 -8.56 -13.23
N LEU A 323 67.04 -8.01 -12.03
CA LEU A 323 65.88 -7.68 -11.17
C LEU A 323 64.86 -6.77 -11.85
N ALA A 324 65.36 -5.82 -12.65
CA ALA A 324 64.47 -4.91 -13.36
C ALA A 324 63.64 -5.62 -14.43
N ASN A 325 64.24 -6.56 -15.19
CA ASN A 325 63.55 -7.29 -16.23
C ASN A 325 62.59 -8.35 -15.68
N GLU A 326 62.89 -8.87 -14.51
CA GLU A 326 62.07 -9.92 -13.88
C GLU A 326 61.02 -9.37 -12.88
N ASN A 327 60.89 -8.04 -12.82
CA ASN A 327 59.98 -7.34 -11.90
C ASN A 327 60.18 -7.72 -10.41
N VAL A 328 61.44 -7.80 -10.03
CA VAL A 328 61.85 -8.14 -8.66
C VAL A 328 62.42 -6.92 -7.97
N VAL A 329 62.03 -6.73 -6.71
CA VAL A 329 62.49 -5.66 -5.80
C VAL A 329 63.21 -6.28 -4.61
N ASP A 330 64.49 -6.04 -4.48
CA ASP A 330 65.28 -6.45 -3.27
C ASP A 330 65.35 -5.30 -2.29
N LEU A 331 64.83 -5.50 -1.09
CA LEU A 331 64.75 -4.52 -0.02
C LEU A 331 66.04 -4.60 0.83
N ASP A 332 66.34 -3.55 1.57
CA ASP A 332 67.55 -3.40 2.40
C ASP A 332 67.59 -4.32 3.63
N ALA A 333 66.47 -4.84 4.08
CA ALA A 333 66.34 -5.69 5.25
C ALA A 333 65.23 -6.74 5.08
N VAL A 334 65.05 -7.60 6.06
CA VAL A 334 63.92 -8.54 6.14
C VAL A 334 62.74 -7.85 6.78
N TYR A 335 61.63 -7.80 6.03
CA TYR A 335 60.32 -7.26 6.43
C TYR A 335 59.29 -8.36 6.50
N SER A 336 59.09 -8.92 7.69
CA SER A 336 58.27 -10.11 7.90
C SER A 336 56.76 -9.85 7.74
N LYS A 337 56.32 -8.61 7.74
CA LYS A 337 54.90 -8.23 7.62
C LYS A 337 54.48 -7.94 6.19
N LEU A 338 55.35 -8.13 5.21
CA LEU A 338 54.95 -8.02 3.79
C LEU A 338 54.11 -9.24 3.39
N ALA A 339 52.96 -8.99 2.81
CA ALA A 339 52.03 -10.02 2.39
C ALA A 339 51.87 -10.04 0.87
N VAL A 340 51.66 -11.22 0.31
CA VAL A 340 51.24 -11.40 -1.09
C VAL A 340 49.86 -10.74 -1.28
N GLY A 341 49.70 -10.02 -2.39
CA GLY A 341 48.50 -9.22 -2.65
C GLY A 341 48.50 -7.82 -2.05
N GLY A 342 49.52 -7.53 -1.20
CA GLY A 342 49.72 -6.18 -0.71
C GLY A 342 50.35 -5.23 -1.73
N TRP A 343 50.38 -3.96 -1.42
CA TRP A 343 50.93 -2.91 -2.27
C TRP A 343 52.31 -2.47 -1.82
N LEU A 344 53.15 -2.15 -2.80
CA LEU A 344 54.47 -1.60 -2.62
C LEU A 344 54.62 -0.37 -3.56
N VAL A 345 55.10 0.73 -3.03
CA VAL A 345 55.33 1.97 -3.80
C VAL A 345 56.79 2.33 -3.83
N LEU A 346 57.30 2.54 -5.03
CA LEU A 346 58.65 3.01 -5.28
C LEU A 346 58.64 4.51 -5.59
N ILE A 347 59.51 5.27 -4.95
CA ILE A 347 59.62 6.73 -5.10
C ILE A 347 61.06 7.12 -5.34
N VAL A 348 61.32 7.76 -6.48
CA VAL A 348 62.59 8.51 -6.69
C VAL A 348 62.27 9.98 -6.61
N PRO A 349 62.80 10.70 -5.58
CA PRO A 349 62.54 12.12 -5.41
C PRO A 349 63.05 12.95 -6.60
N ASP A 350 62.20 13.80 -7.12
CA ASP A 350 62.55 14.75 -8.16
C ASP A 350 61.94 16.12 -7.81
N LYS A 351 62.80 17.08 -7.51
CA LYS A 351 62.39 18.41 -7.11
C LYS A 351 61.78 19.25 -8.25
N SER A 352 61.90 18.78 -9.49
CA SER A 352 61.28 19.43 -10.63
C SER A 352 59.77 19.14 -10.69
N VAL A 353 59.28 18.10 -10.00
CA VAL A 353 57.85 17.72 -9.94
C VAL A 353 57.24 18.34 -8.69
N SER A 354 56.26 19.19 -8.88
CA SER A 354 55.61 19.94 -7.77
C SER A 354 54.59 19.11 -6.98
N ARG A 355 54.39 17.83 -7.28
CA ARG A 355 53.47 16.90 -6.59
C ARG A 355 54.08 16.29 -5.32
N SER A 356 53.32 16.09 -4.30
CA SER A 356 53.72 15.41 -3.07
C SER A 356 53.19 13.97 -3.03
N PRO A 357 54.02 12.93 -2.93
CA PRO A 357 55.49 13.02 -2.95
C PRO A 357 56.04 13.39 -4.33
N SER A 358 56.96 14.36 -4.38
CA SER A 358 57.56 14.80 -5.61
C SER A 358 58.51 13.73 -6.17
N GLY A 359 58.39 13.42 -7.49
CA GLY A 359 59.29 12.53 -8.16
C GLY A 359 58.61 11.43 -9.03
N LEU A 360 59.44 10.49 -9.46
CA LEU A 360 58.95 9.32 -10.14
C LEU A 360 58.34 8.33 -9.14
N VAL A 361 57.04 8.04 -9.26
CA VAL A 361 56.32 7.12 -8.39
C VAL A 361 55.72 5.96 -9.18
N SER A 362 55.93 4.73 -8.70
CA SER A 362 55.31 3.52 -9.27
C SER A 362 54.65 2.67 -8.19
N LEU A 363 53.43 2.24 -8.45
CA LEU A 363 52.64 1.32 -7.60
C LEU A 363 52.81 -0.12 -8.10
N CYS A 364 53.24 -1.00 -7.24
CA CYS A 364 53.51 -2.40 -7.51
C CYS A 364 52.62 -3.32 -6.67
N LEU A 365 52.04 -4.34 -7.28
CA LEU A 365 51.33 -5.39 -6.57
C LEU A 365 52.28 -6.52 -6.20
N ILE A 366 52.38 -6.90 -4.94
CA ILE A 366 53.21 -7.98 -4.45
C ILE A 366 52.67 -9.35 -4.88
N LYS A 367 53.48 -10.10 -5.69
CA LYS A 367 53.15 -11.44 -6.15
C LYS A 367 53.78 -12.54 -5.30
N SER A 368 55.00 -12.31 -4.81
CA SER A 368 55.64 -13.21 -3.84
C SER A 368 56.63 -12.46 -2.98
N VAL A 369 56.87 -12.95 -1.78
CA VAL A 369 57.88 -12.44 -0.85
C VAL A 369 58.74 -13.60 -0.36
N THR A 370 60.02 -13.50 -0.52
CA THR A 370 61.05 -14.49 -0.09
C THR A 370 62.12 -13.83 0.73
N SER A 371 62.62 -14.49 1.77
CA SER A 371 63.76 -14.00 2.52
C SER A 371 65.04 -14.71 2.04
N ILE A 372 65.97 -13.92 1.53
CA ILE A 372 67.23 -14.41 0.94
C ILE A 372 68.42 -13.72 1.58
N SER A 373 69.59 -14.34 1.53
CA SER A 373 70.86 -13.68 1.80
C SER A 373 71.47 -13.19 0.51
N ARG A 374 71.77 -11.89 0.43
CA ARG A 374 72.39 -11.26 -0.75
C ARG A 374 73.73 -10.63 -0.37
N SER A 375 74.73 -10.80 -1.23
CA SER A 375 76.03 -10.20 -1.11
C SER A 375 76.48 -9.63 -2.44
N ASP A 376 76.17 -8.33 -2.68
CA ASP A 376 76.48 -7.57 -3.86
C ASP A 376 76.87 -6.14 -3.51
N TYR A 377 77.57 -5.42 -4.41
CA TYR A 377 77.87 -3.99 -4.27
C TYR A 377 78.77 -3.70 -3.05
N GLY A 378 79.54 -4.69 -2.57
CA GLY A 378 80.37 -4.56 -1.35
C GLY A 378 79.52 -4.59 -0.05
N ALA A 379 78.27 -4.91 -0.10
CA ALA A 379 77.32 -5.05 1.02
C ALA A 379 76.84 -6.50 1.11
N SER A 380 76.63 -7.00 2.35
CA SER A 380 75.96 -8.32 2.57
C SER A 380 74.90 -8.18 3.61
N ALA A 381 73.71 -8.63 3.31
CA ALA A 381 72.56 -8.62 4.21
C ALA A 381 71.57 -9.73 3.91
N LYS A 382 70.81 -10.13 4.94
CA LYS A 382 69.59 -10.89 4.76
C LYS A 382 68.45 -9.92 4.44
N ILE A 383 67.77 -10.15 3.34
CA ILE A 383 66.82 -9.21 2.71
C ILE A 383 65.49 -9.86 2.39
N SER A 384 64.46 -9.04 2.20
CA SER A 384 63.22 -9.43 1.58
C SER A 384 63.33 -9.20 0.07
N ARG A 385 63.22 -10.27 -0.70
CA ARG A 385 63.04 -10.23 -2.16
C ARG A 385 61.54 -10.29 -2.49
N VAL A 386 61.07 -9.29 -3.21
CA VAL A 386 59.63 -9.11 -3.55
C VAL A 386 59.49 -9.19 -5.06
N ALA A 387 58.77 -10.19 -5.54
CA ALA A 387 58.34 -10.22 -6.94
C ALA A 387 57.05 -9.40 -7.07
N THR A 388 56.99 -8.55 -8.09
CA THR A 388 55.88 -7.66 -8.34
C THR A 388 55.18 -7.96 -9.66
N ASP A 389 54.05 -7.33 -9.89
CA ASP A 389 53.44 -7.28 -11.20
C ASP A 389 54.31 -6.52 -12.20
N SER A 390 53.98 -6.55 -13.51
CA SER A 390 54.82 -5.91 -14.56
C SER A 390 54.98 -4.41 -14.33
N GLN A 391 56.26 -3.97 -14.28
CA GLN A 391 56.65 -2.58 -13.99
C GLN A 391 57.62 -2.05 -15.07
N PRO A 392 57.13 -1.34 -16.08
CA PRO A 392 57.96 -0.93 -17.25
C PRO A 392 59.10 0.04 -16.85
N ASN A 393 59.06 0.68 -15.73
CA ASN A 393 60.03 1.69 -15.25
C ASN A 393 60.98 1.20 -14.15
N LEU A 394 61.01 -0.09 -13.79
CA LEU A 394 61.74 -0.58 -12.62
C LEU A 394 63.24 -0.32 -12.75
N SER A 395 63.77 -0.31 -13.97
CA SER A 395 65.19 0.05 -14.22
C SER A 395 65.56 1.47 -13.79
N LYS A 396 64.63 2.42 -13.83
CA LYS A 396 64.87 3.80 -13.40
C LYS A 396 65.09 3.88 -11.87
N TYR A 397 64.35 3.07 -11.13
CA TYR A 397 64.49 3.00 -9.66
C TYR A 397 65.81 2.37 -9.28
N TYR A 398 66.24 1.33 -10.00
CA TYR A 398 67.56 0.74 -9.81
C TYR A 398 68.69 1.69 -10.19
N SER A 399 68.50 2.48 -11.26
CA SER A 399 69.52 3.51 -11.62
C SER A 399 69.65 4.59 -10.53
N ALA A 400 68.64 4.79 -9.71
CA ALA A 400 68.60 5.76 -8.61
C ALA A 400 68.57 5.06 -7.23
N THR A 401 69.11 3.83 -7.08
CA THR A 401 69.05 3.01 -5.86
C THR A 401 69.30 3.78 -4.56
N ARG A 402 70.31 4.69 -4.57
CA ARG A 402 70.67 5.47 -3.35
C ARG A 402 69.63 6.46 -2.89
N SER A 403 68.76 6.95 -3.79
CA SER A 403 67.72 7.94 -3.49
C SER A 403 66.30 7.34 -3.53
N THR A 404 66.16 6.08 -3.97
CA THR A 404 64.86 5.42 -4.05
C THR A 404 64.38 5.05 -2.66
N SER A 405 63.20 5.52 -2.31
CA SER A 405 62.44 5.11 -1.14
C SER A 405 61.39 4.09 -1.52
N VAL A 406 61.16 3.12 -0.66
CA VAL A 406 60.14 2.10 -0.82
C VAL A 406 59.16 2.23 0.33
N LEU A 407 57.86 2.36 -0.02
CA LEU A 407 56.79 2.29 0.94
C LEU A 407 56.08 0.95 0.76
N ALA A 408 55.88 0.27 1.87
CA ALA A 408 55.37 -1.12 1.84
C ALA A 408 54.47 -1.41 3.04
N GLN A 409 54.07 -2.65 3.22
CA GLN A 409 53.16 -3.10 4.28
C GLN A 409 51.84 -2.29 4.21
N SER A 410 51.13 -2.45 3.11
CA SER A 410 49.78 -1.84 2.95
C SER A 410 48.79 -2.47 3.92
N GLU A 411 48.20 -1.65 4.76
CA GLU A 411 47.12 -2.02 5.67
C GLU A 411 45.86 -1.33 5.20
N GLU A 412 44.83 -2.11 4.87
CA GLU A 412 43.50 -1.59 4.48
C GLU A 412 42.84 -0.92 5.68
N LEU A 413 42.42 0.33 5.50
CA LEU A 413 41.64 1.07 6.49
C LEU A 413 40.25 1.27 5.97
N ALA A 414 39.24 0.88 6.75
CA ALA A 414 37.85 1.00 6.37
C ALA A 414 37.45 2.46 6.28
N VAL A 415 36.80 2.82 5.18
CA VAL A 415 36.14 4.11 4.98
C VAL A 415 34.65 3.89 5.21
N PRO A 416 34.01 4.60 6.17
CA PRO A 416 32.60 4.42 6.42
C PRO A 416 31.77 4.83 5.20
N GLU A 417 30.66 4.11 4.97
CA GLU A 417 29.68 4.49 3.97
C GLU A 417 29.19 5.92 4.22
N GLN A 418 28.98 6.68 3.16
CA GLN A 418 28.34 8.01 3.26
C GLN A 418 26.86 7.81 3.46
N PRO A 419 26.27 8.27 4.58
CA PRO A 419 24.85 8.14 4.82
C PRO A 419 24.08 8.87 3.71
N LEU A 420 23.02 8.24 3.22
CA LEU A 420 22.08 8.89 2.33
C LEU A 420 21.38 10.03 3.09
N SER A 421 21.40 11.23 2.50
CA SER A 421 20.88 12.45 3.12
C SER A 421 19.37 12.65 2.91
N PHE A 422 18.64 11.61 2.51
CA PHE A 422 17.21 11.66 2.22
C PHE A 422 16.48 10.40 2.75
N PRO A 423 15.21 10.55 3.16
CA PRO A 423 14.41 9.45 3.65
C PRO A 423 14.01 8.48 2.52
N LEU A 424 13.30 7.40 2.86
CA LEU A 424 12.76 6.45 1.91
C LEU A 424 11.32 6.80 1.57
N TYR A 425 11.05 7.17 0.29
CA TYR A 425 9.73 7.45 -0.26
C TYR A 425 9.75 7.30 -1.80
N GLY A 426 8.64 7.54 -2.48
CA GLY A 426 8.54 7.41 -3.93
C GLY A 426 8.36 5.97 -4.39
N ALA A 427 8.67 5.68 -5.66
CA ALA A 427 8.38 4.41 -6.31
C ALA A 427 9.58 3.46 -6.43
N PHE A 428 10.62 3.67 -5.62
CA PHE A 428 11.83 2.84 -5.62
C PHE A 428 12.23 2.40 -4.23
N LEU A 429 12.68 1.15 -4.13
CA LEU A 429 13.33 0.60 -2.95
C LEU A 429 14.72 0.10 -3.34
N ASP A 430 15.76 0.76 -2.84
CA ASP A 430 17.13 0.31 -3.00
C ASP A 430 17.52 -0.56 -1.82
N LEU A 431 17.85 -1.82 -2.09
CA LEU A 431 18.33 -2.79 -1.11
C LEU A 431 19.84 -2.72 -1.00
N LYS A 432 20.36 -2.95 0.20
CA LYS A 432 21.80 -2.92 0.48
C LYS A 432 22.56 -4.03 -0.26
N GLU A 433 21.92 -5.16 -0.50
CA GLU A 433 22.55 -6.37 -1.06
C GLU A 433 22.16 -6.59 -2.53
N LEU A 434 23.04 -7.29 -3.25
CA LEU A 434 22.75 -7.82 -4.58
C LEU A 434 21.84 -9.04 -4.45
N ARG A 435 20.58 -8.92 -4.92
CA ARG A 435 19.56 -9.94 -4.77
C ARG A 435 18.90 -10.26 -6.12
N ALA A 436 19.65 -10.92 -7.00
CA ALA A 436 19.12 -11.37 -8.29
C ALA A 436 17.99 -12.42 -8.14
N ASP A 437 17.92 -13.10 -7.00
CA ASP A 437 16.87 -14.07 -6.68
C ASP A 437 15.49 -13.45 -6.41
N LEU A 438 15.41 -12.12 -6.31
CA LEU A 438 14.13 -11.39 -6.21
C LEU A 438 13.47 -11.15 -7.58
N MET A 439 14.10 -11.50 -8.69
CA MET A 439 13.47 -11.45 -10.01
C MET A 439 12.27 -12.39 -10.05
N GLY A 440 11.08 -11.83 -10.30
CA GLY A 440 9.81 -12.59 -10.27
C GLY A 440 8.99 -12.41 -8.98
N VAL A 441 9.49 -11.68 -7.99
CA VAL A 441 8.67 -11.23 -6.86
C VAL A 441 7.66 -10.19 -7.34
N HIS A 442 6.38 -10.39 -7.03
CA HIS A 442 5.29 -9.53 -7.49
C HIS A 442 4.83 -8.51 -6.45
N ALA A 443 5.18 -8.71 -5.20
CA ALA A 443 4.76 -7.85 -4.11
C ALA A 443 5.74 -7.91 -2.94
N VAL A 444 5.82 -6.82 -2.19
CA VAL A 444 6.64 -6.71 -0.99
C VAL A 444 5.85 -6.04 0.14
N ALA A 445 6.21 -6.37 1.37
CA ALA A 445 5.73 -5.69 2.57
C ALA A 445 6.88 -4.88 3.17
N ILE A 446 6.64 -3.62 3.45
CA ILE A 446 7.60 -2.71 4.05
C ILE A 446 7.23 -2.52 5.53
N TYR A 447 8.20 -2.70 6.39
CA TYR A 447 8.07 -2.49 7.84
C TYR A 447 9.12 -1.49 8.27
N GLY A 448 8.71 -0.42 8.93
CA GLY A 448 9.64 0.62 9.32
C GLY A 448 9.02 1.66 10.25
N LYS A 449 9.74 2.74 10.45
CA LYS A 449 9.30 3.89 11.24
C LYS A 449 9.28 5.12 10.37
N ARG A 450 8.38 6.05 10.66
CA ARG A 450 8.32 7.33 9.94
C ARG A 450 9.58 8.15 10.17
N GLN A 451 9.99 8.89 9.13
CA GLN A 451 11.14 9.78 9.20
C GLN A 451 10.83 10.96 10.12
N LYS A 452 11.77 11.26 11.02
CA LYS A 452 11.76 12.43 11.90
C LYS A 452 12.65 13.53 11.36
N LEU A 453 12.21 14.76 11.57
CA LEU A 453 12.91 15.99 11.18
C LEU A 453 13.14 16.86 12.41
N SER A 454 14.35 17.36 12.60
CA SER A 454 14.67 18.37 13.60
C SER A 454 14.80 19.73 12.95
N VAL A 455 14.23 20.75 13.55
CA VAL A 455 14.33 22.13 13.07
C VAL A 455 15.74 22.65 13.27
N ASN A 456 16.38 23.17 12.20
CA ASN A 456 17.74 23.70 12.25
C ASN A 456 17.83 25.03 13.03
N THR A 457 18.94 25.27 13.69
CA THR A 457 19.19 26.50 14.49
C THR A 457 19.21 27.79 13.66
N LYS A 458 19.34 27.69 12.35
CA LYS A 458 19.35 28.84 11.42
C LYS A 458 18.01 29.08 10.73
N ALA A 459 17.01 28.21 10.96
CA ALA A 459 15.71 28.34 10.34
C ALA A 459 14.97 29.58 10.88
N VAL A 460 14.21 30.23 10.01
CA VAL A 460 13.22 31.23 10.42
C VAL A 460 12.20 30.51 11.30
N PRO A 461 11.62 31.17 12.34
CA PRO A 461 10.59 30.52 13.15
C PRO A 461 9.49 29.92 12.27
N LEU A 462 9.37 28.58 12.30
CA LEU A 462 8.41 27.84 11.49
C LEU A 462 7.09 27.75 12.24
N GLN A 463 5.98 27.95 11.52
CA GLN A 463 4.64 27.81 12.09
C GLN A 463 4.11 26.41 11.79
N PHE A 464 3.74 25.67 12.81
CA PHE A 464 2.99 24.43 12.72
C PHE A 464 1.50 24.77 12.90
N LYS A 465 0.70 24.45 11.91
CA LYS A 465 -0.75 24.63 11.92
C LYS A 465 -1.40 23.26 12.14
N PRO A 466 -1.91 23.00 13.35
CA PRO A 466 -2.63 21.76 13.64
C PRO A 466 -3.92 21.65 12.82
N ASP A 467 -4.32 20.43 12.49
CA ASP A 467 -5.59 20.16 11.79
C ASP A 467 -6.81 20.31 12.70
N ASP A 468 -6.60 20.25 14.02
CA ASP A 468 -7.64 20.31 15.06
C ASP A 468 -7.97 21.74 15.54
N ASP A 469 -7.48 22.78 14.83
CA ASP A 469 -7.65 24.21 15.16
C ASP A 469 -7.25 24.57 16.61
N SER A 470 -6.41 23.79 17.27
CA SER A 470 -5.93 24.03 18.64
C SER A 470 -5.01 25.27 18.77
N GLY A 471 -4.81 26.00 17.69
CA GLY A 471 -3.98 27.19 17.58
C GLY A 471 -2.59 26.89 17.03
N ASP A 472 -2.09 27.83 16.22
CA ASP A 472 -0.78 27.71 15.57
C ASP A 472 0.35 27.64 16.61
N LEU A 473 1.30 26.75 16.41
CA LEU A 473 2.48 26.59 17.24
C LEU A 473 3.72 27.07 16.50
N THR A 474 4.56 27.81 17.18
CA THR A 474 5.88 28.17 16.65
C THR A 474 6.90 27.10 17.02
N LEU A 475 7.43 26.43 16.02
CA LEU A 475 8.51 25.45 16.20
C LEU A 475 9.83 26.19 16.48
N LYS A 476 10.54 25.72 17.47
CA LYS A 476 11.84 26.23 17.89
C LYS A 476 12.97 25.38 17.28
N PRO A 477 14.20 25.90 17.23
CA PRO A 477 15.36 25.08 16.95
C PRO A 477 15.41 23.83 17.83
N ASP A 478 15.80 22.70 17.25
CA ASP A 478 15.83 21.36 17.85
C ASP A 478 14.46 20.71 18.13
N ASP A 479 13.33 21.39 17.89
CA ASP A 479 12.03 20.73 17.89
C ASP A 479 11.99 19.64 16.83
N VAL A 480 11.36 18.51 17.16
CA VAL A 480 11.29 17.34 16.28
C VAL A 480 9.86 17.17 15.80
N VAL A 481 9.68 17.05 14.51
CA VAL A 481 8.42 16.67 13.87
C VAL A 481 8.60 15.39 13.07
N THR A 482 7.51 14.66 12.81
CA THR A 482 7.56 13.40 12.05
C THR A 482 6.82 13.59 10.74
N ILE A 483 7.40 13.20 9.60
CA ILE A 483 6.70 13.28 8.31
C ILE A 483 5.53 12.30 8.35
N PHE A 484 4.33 12.81 8.14
CA PHE A 484 3.11 12.00 8.12
C PHE A 484 2.81 11.47 6.72
N GLU A 485 2.90 12.33 5.71
CA GLU A 485 2.68 11.99 4.31
C GLU A 485 3.90 12.38 3.46
N PRO A 486 4.34 11.55 2.50
CA PRO A 486 5.47 11.85 1.64
C PRO A 486 5.15 12.89 0.54
N ALA A 487 3.91 13.05 0.14
CA ALA A 487 3.50 14.15 -0.73
C ALA A 487 3.43 15.43 0.10
N PRO A 488 4.10 16.46 -0.25
CA PRO A 488 4.69 16.93 -1.49
C PRO A 488 6.22 16.83 -1.56
N LEU A 489 6.82 15.76 -1.09
CA LEU A 489 8.28 15.60 -1.20
C LEU A 489 8.67 15.45 -2.68
N PRO A 490 9.74 16.11 -3.14
CA PRO A 490 10.06 16.14 -4.56
C PRO A 490 10.70 14.84 -5.03
N LEU A 491 10.38 14.49 -6.28
CA LEU A 491 11.07 13.47 -7.05
C LEU A 491 11.67 14.11 -8.32
N ASN A 492 12.79 13.57 -8.77
CA ASN A 492 13.36 13.91 -10.08
C ASN A 492 12.46 13.40 -11.20
N SER A 493 12.65 13.89 -12.43
CA SER A 493 11.87 13.46 -13.60
C SER A 493 11.98 11.95 -13.92
N ASP A 494 13.02 11.28 -13.45
CA ASP A 494 13.23 9.83 -13.54
C ASP A 494 12.65 9.06 -12.35
N GLY A 495 11.98 9.76 -11.42
CA GLY A 495 11.42 9.23 -10.18
C GLY A 495 12.42 9.02 -9.06
N SER A 496 13.71 9.33 -9.26
CA SER A 496 14.71 9.25 -8.20
C SER A 496 14.51 10.36 -7.16
N ILE A 497 14.99 10.13 -5.93
CA ILE A 497 14.91 11.09 -4.85
C ILE A 497 16.08 12.07 -5.00
N PRO A 498 15.85 13.39 -5.10
CA PRO A 498 16.91 14.38 -5.16
C PRO A 498 17.64 14.49 -3.81
N ASP A 499 18.88 15.02 -3.84
CA ASP A 499 19.59 15.34 -2.59
C ASP A 499 18.76 16.32 -1.76
N TRP A 500 18.43 15.95 -0.53
CA TRP A 500 17.60 16.71 0.39
C TRP A 500 18.06 18.18 0.56
N HIS A 501 19.37 18.37 0.64
CA HIS A 501 19.97 19.70 0.82
C HIS A 501 20.02 20.56 -0.46
N SER A 502 19.84 19.94 -1.61
CA SER A 502 19.80 20.65 -2.91
C SER A 502 18.42 21.20 -3.25
N ILE A 503 17.39 20.80 -2.51
CA ILE A 503 16.01 21.17 -2.77
C ILE A 503 15.77 22.60 -2.30
N THR A 504 15.47 23.49 -3.24
CA THR A 504 15.15 24.89 -3.00
C THR A 504 13.63 25.12 -3.00
N GLY A 505 13.19 26.12 -2.24
CA GLY A 505 11.80 26.55 -2.16
C GLY A 505 11.05 25.98 -0.95
N THR A 506 10.05 26.75 -0.50
CA THR A 506 9.17 26.36 0.62
C THR A 506 8.08 25.39 0.14
N ARG A 507 7.69 24.47 1.03
CA ARG A 507 6.68 23.44 0.80
C ARG A 507 5.77 23.29 2.01
N ASN A 508 4.54 22.85 1.75
CA ASN A 508 3.59 22.48 2.80
C ASN A 508 3.85 21.04 3.21
N LEU A 509 4.59 20.82 4.28
CA LEU A 509 4.88 19.49 4.80
C LEU A 509 3.77 19.04 5.75
N ARG A 510 3.23 17.85 5.50
CA ARG A 510 2.31 17.18 6.43
C ARG A 510 3.11 16.44 7.49
N VAL A 511 2.98 16.85 8.74
CA VAL A 511 3.80 16.33 9.84
C VAL A 511 2.95 16.03 11.08
N LEU A 512 3.51 15.20 11.97
CA LEU A 512 3.07 15.02 13.33
C LEU A 512 4.00 15.83 14.23
N ASP A 513 3.45 16.57 15.18
CA ASP A 513 4.24 17.25 16.23
C ASP A 513 4.70 16.25 17.32
N VAL A 514 5.41 16.74 18.32
CA VAL A 514 5.87 15.94 19.48
C VAL A 514 4.71 15.32 20.27
N GLY A 515 3.54 15.94 20.23
CA GLY A 515 2.30 15.44 20.87
C GLY A 515 1.52 14.42 20.05
N GLY A 516 1.97 14.14 18.80
CA GLY A 516 1.29 13.24 17.88
C GLY A 516 0.10 13.88 17.15
N ARG A 517 -0.03 15.22 17.17
CA ARG A 517 -1.06 15.94 16.42
C ARG A 517 -0.63 16.09 14.96
N THR A 518 -1.55 15.81 14.06
CA THR A 518 -1.36 16.06 12.62
C THR A 518 -1.48 17.54 12.33
N GLY A 519 -0.70 18.01 11.37
CA GLY A 519 -0.76 19.40 10.95
C GLY A 519 0.17 19.69 9.79
N THR A 520 0.25 20.96 9.38
CA THR A 520 1.03 21.42 8.24
C THR A 520 2.09 22.42 8.69
N VAL A 521 3.31 22.26 8.16
CA VAL A 521 4.41 23.22 8.30
C VAL A 521 4.81 23.72 6.91
N VAL A 522 4.86 25.03 6.73
CA VAL A 522 5.38 25.66 5.52
C VAL A 522 6.87 25.97 5.72
N ALA A 523 7.74 25.21 5.08
CA ALA A 523 9.18 25.31 5.26
C ALA A 523 9.96 24.90 4.02
N ALA A 524 11.21 25.31 3.93
CA ALA A 524 12.17 24.68 3.02
C ALA A 524 12.72 23.40 3.65
N LEU A 525 12.99 22.37 2.84
CA LEU A 525 13.54 21.11 3.36
C LEU A 525 14.91 21.32 4.03
N GLY A 526 15.69 22.32 3.59
CA GLY A 526 16.94 22.73 4.20
C GLY A 526 16.82 23.33 5.61
N ASP A 527 15.61 23.67 6.05
CA ASP A 527 15.33 24.14 7.41
C ASP A 527 15.32 23.00 8.43
N PHE A 528 15.38 21.76 7.95
CA PHE A 528 15.36 20.55 8.76
C PHE A 528 16.61 19.70 8.58
N SER A 529 16.96 18.99 9.65
CA SER A 529 17.90 17.89 9.63
C SER A 529 17.19 16.57 9.86
N LEU A 530 17.59 15.51 9.14
CA LEU A 530 17.06 14.17 9.35
C LEU A 530 17.51 13.63 10.71
N VAL A 531 16.57 13.12 11.49
CA VAL A 531 16.84 12.49 12.79
C VAL A 531 16.39 11.03 12.71
N PRO A 532 17.24 10.09 13.15
CA PRO A 532 16.84 8.68 13.21
C PRO A 532 15.65 8.46 14.13
N ALA A 533 14.77 7.54 13.75
CA ALA A 533 13.69 7.11 14.60
C ALA A 533 14.21 6.34 15.82
N THR A 534 13.50 6.41 16.93
CA THR A 534 13.84 5.74 18.19
C THR A 534 13.08 4.42 18.36
N SER A 535 13.48 3.59 19.33
CA SER A 535 12.78 2.34 19.64
C SER A 535 11.31 2.55 20.02
N ASN A 536 10.99 3.71 20.63
CA ASN A 536 9.66 4.05 21.12
C ASN A 536 8.71 4.56 20.02
N ASP A 537 9.24 4.95 18.86
CA ASP A 537 8.39 5.41 17.74
C ASP A 537 7.58 4.24 17.16
N PRO A 538 6.31 4.47 16.78
CA PRO A 538 5.45 3.41 16.27
C PRO A 538 5.99 2.82 14.96
N THR A 539 5.95 1.50 14.87
CA THR A 539 6.22 0.81 13.60
C THR A 539 5.02 0.92 12.69
N ILE A 540 5.23 1.36 11.48
CA ILE A 540 4.26 1.39 10.41
C ILE A 540 4.57 0.29 9.39
N GLN A 541 3.55 -0.13 8.69
CA GLN A 541 3.67 -1.17 7.67
C GLN A 541 2.89 -0.78 6.42
N GLU A 542 3.37 -1.25 5.28
CA GLU A 542 2.81 -0.95 3.98
C GLU A 542 3.02 -2.10 3.01
N PHE A 543 2.08 -2.30 2.12
CA PHE A 543 2.17 -3.25 1.02
C PHE A 543 2.45 -2.51 -0.28
N ALA A 544 3.32 -3.04 -1.11
CA ALA A 544 3.61 -2.47 -2.42
C ALA A 544 3.69 -3.55 -3.51
N VAL A 545 3.08 -3.26 -4.66
CA VAL A 545 3.17 -4.11 -5.85
C VAL A 545 4.47 -3.82 -6.58
N VAL A 546 5.23 -4.86 -6.91
CA VAL A 546 6.49 -4.74 -7.64
C VAL A 546 6.20 -4.64 -9.14
N LEU A 547 6.77 -3.62 -9.78
CA LEU A 547 6.73 -3.46 -11.24
C LEU A 547 7.87 -4.26 -11.90
N SER A 548 9.08 -4.10 -11.37
CA SER A 548 10.28 -4.81 -11.84
C SER A 548 11.37 -4.77 -10.77
N VAL A 549 12.33 -5.69 -10.88
CA VAL A 549 13.54 -5.73 -10.06
C VAL A 549 14.73 -5.60 -10.99
N SER A 550 15.65 -4.70 -10.69
CA SER A 550 16.90 -4.50 -11.41
C SER A 550 18.10 -4.64 -10.46
N VAL A 551 19.17 -5.28 -10.96
CA VAL A 551 20.42 -5.41 -10.25
C VAL A 551 21.43 -4.51 -10.93
N THR A 552 21.99 -3.56 -10.19
CA THR A 552 22.98 -2.60 -10.66
C THR A 552 24.33 -2.95 -10.07
N THR A 553 25.34 -3.06 -10.95
CA THR A 553 26.75 -3.23 -10.55
C THR A 553 27.58 -2.01 -10.92
N LYS A 554 26.99 -1.03 -11.60
CA LYS A 554 27.62 0.23 -11.97
C LYS A 554 27.54 1.19 -10.76
N ASP A 555 28.57 1.97 -10.52
CA ASP A 555 28.79 2.90 -9.43
C ASP A 555 28.96 2.18 -8.07
N TYR A 556 28.00 1.43 -7.60
CA TYR A 556 28.07 0.50 -6.47
C TYR A 556 27.02 -0.62 -6.63
N PRO A 557 27.31 -1.83 -6.14
CA PRO A 557 26.41 -2.96 -6.27
C PRO A 557 25.19 -2.82 -5.36
N HIS A 558 23.98 -2.78 -5.95
CA HIS A 558 22.73 -2.78 -5.20
C HIS A 558 21.58 -3.38 -6.02
N THR A 559 20.49 -3.75 -5.35
CA THR A 559 19.26 -4.19 -5.99
C THR A 559 18.22 -3.10 -5.87
N ARG A 560 17.64 -2.69 -6.98
CA ARG A 560 16.53 -1.73 -7.02
C ARG A 560 15.23 -2.43 -7.33
N ILE A 561 14.25 -2.29 -6.46
CA ILE A 561 12.87 -2.74 -6.67
C ILE A 561 12.07 -1.53 -7.13
N HIS A 562 11.53 -1.61 -8.34
CA HIS A 562 10.61 -0.61 -8.88
C HIS A 562 9.19 -0.97 -8.46
N LEU A 563 8.48 -0.04 -7.86
CA LEU A 563 7.11 -0.19 -7.41
C LEU A 563 6.13 0.31 -8.46
N LYS A 564 4.95 -0.26 -8.50
CA LYS A 564 3.87 0.17 -9.41
C LYS A 564 3.29 1.52 -9.03
N SER A 565 3.32 1.86 -7.75
CA SER A 565 2.87 3.13 -7.17
C SER A 565 3.85 3.61 -6.12
N GLU A 566 3.84 4.91 -5.84
CA GLU A 566 4.64 5.51 -4.78
C GLU A 566 4.22 4.99 -3.41
N LEU A 567 5.16 4.99 -2.46
CA LEU A 567 4.91 4.64 -1.07
C LEU A 567 3.96 5.66 -0.42
N LEU A 568 3.04 5.17 0.38
CA LEU A 568 2.10 5.99 1.14
C LEU A 568 2.73 6.68 2.35
N ASN A 569 3.88 6.16 2.82
CA ASN A 569 4.59 6.69 3.97
C ASN A 569 6.01 7.09 3.61
N CYS A 570 6.57 7.98 4.43
CA CYS A 570 7.97 8.38 4.38
C CYS A 570 8.74 7.72 5.53
N TYR A 571 9.69 6.85 5.19
CA TYR A 571 10.37 6.00 6.17
C TYR A 571 11.77 6.46 6.50
N ASP A 572 12.16 6.25 7.76
CA ASP A 572 13.57 6.26 8.18
C ASP A 572 14.26 5.01 7.61
N ARG A 573 15.26 5.22 6.77
CA ARG A 573 16.03 4.14 6.13
C ARG A 573 16.70 3.19 7.12
N THR A 574 17.13 3.72 8.27
CA THR A 574 17.86 2.95 9.29
C THR A 574 16.96 2.01 10.09
N ALA A 575 15.65 2.29 10.10
CA ALA A 575 14.63 1.53 10.84
C ALA A 575 13.64 0.82 9.92
N THR A 576 14.03 0.57 8.65
CA THR A 576 13.13 -0.02 7.64
C THR A 576 13.69 -1.33 7.11
N SER A 577 12.81 -2.30 6.96
CA SER A 577 13.09 -3.60 6.33
C SER A 577 11.99 -3.96 5.32
N VAL A 578 12.34 -4.77 4.33
CA VAL A 578 11.44 -5.23 3.29
C VAL A 578 11.29 -6.75 3.38
N ASN A 579 10.06 -7.23 3.46
CA ASN A 579 9.75 -8.65 3.39
C ASN A 579 9.22 -8.97 1.98
N ALA A 580 9.87 -9.90 1.28
CA ALA A 580 9.49 -10.33 -0.05
C ALA A 580 8.72 -11.66 -0.07
N ASN A 581 8.45 -12.28 1.09
CA ASN A 581 7.63 -13.49 1.23
C ASN A 581 6.15 -13.13 1.26
N VAL A 582 5.64 -12.51 0.21
CA VAL A 582 4.29 -11.95 0.16
C VAL A 582 3.45 -12.69 -0.86
N GLY A 583 2.22 -13.04 -0.47
CA GLY A 583 1.28 -13.68 -1.39
C GLY A 583 -0.18 -13.37 -1.09
N PRO A 584 -1.06 -13.57 -2.09
CA PRO A 584 -2.47 -13.25 -1.98
C PRO A 584 -3.22 -14.31 -1.16
N ALA A 585 -4.20 -13.85 -0.39
CA ALA A 585 -5.14 -14.68 0.35
C ALA A 585 -6.54 -14.11 0.29
N THR A 586 -7.54 -14.94 0.51
CA THR A 586 -8.95 -14.54 0.56
C THR A 586 -9.63 -15.15 1.76
N GLN A 587 -10.61 -14.44 2.32
CA GLN A 587 -11.43 -14.94 3.44
C GLN A 587 -12.16 -16.22 3.05
N GLY A 588 -12.29 -17.14 3.98
CA GLY A 588 -13.06 -18.37 3.87
C GLY A 588 -12.25 -19.60 4.27
N MET A 589 -12.96 -20.66 4.62
CA MET A 589 -12.41 -21.96 5.02
C MET A 589 -12.90 -23.03 4.04
N SER A 590 -11.98 -23.85 3.54
CA SER A 590 -12.29 -24.95 2.62
C SER A 590 -13.04 -26.10 3.30
N VAL A 591 -14.08 -26.57 2.64
CA VAL A 591 -14.95 -27.66 3.07
C VAL A 591 -15.07 -28.68 1.94
N SER A 592 -15.01 -29.95 2.28
CA SER A 592 -15.28 -31.06 1.36
C SER A 592 -16.42 -31.91 1.93
N GLU A 593 -17.48 -32.11 1.17
CA GLU A 593 -18.61 -32.91 1.61
C GLU A 593 -19.21 -33.81 0.52
N ILE A 594 -19.90 -34.84 0.95
CA ILE A 594 -20.74 -35.66 0.08
C ILE A 594 -22.12 -35.06 0.09
N LEU A 595 -22.59 -34.58 -1.08
CA LEU A 595 -23.92 -34.03 -1.25
C LEU A 595 -24.99 -35.15 -1.22
N GLY A 596 -24.71 -36.27 -1.86
CA GLY A 596 -25.62 -37.39 -1.89
C GLY A 596 -25.33 -38.39 -3.01
N SER A 597 -26.39 -39.11 -3.39
CA SER A 597 -26.37 -40.16 -4.40
C SER A 597 -27.11 -39.71 -5.66
N GLY A 598 -26.46 -39.76 -6.81
CA GLY A 598 -27.09 -39.47 -8.10
C GLY A 598 -27.96 -40.63 -8.55
N LEU A 599 -29.03 -40.30 -9.26
CA LEU A 599 -29.95 -41.27 -9.90
C LEU A 599 -30.30 -40.80 -11.32
N ALA A 600 -29.81 -41.51 -12.34
CA ALA A 600 -29.99 -41.11 -13.73
C ALA A 600 -31.46 -41.06 -14.19
N ALA A 601 -32.36 -41.81 -13.54
CA ALA A 601 -33.79 -41.83 -13.81
C ALA A 601 -34.54 -40.61 -13.23
N THR A 602 -33.94 -39.84 -12.35
CA THR A 602 -34.58 -38.69 -11.69
C THR A 602 -34.08 -37.39 -12.31
N PRO A 603 -34.95 -36.65 -13.02
CA PRO A 603 -34.58 -35.33 -13.55
C PRO A 603 -34.56 -34.28 -12.46
N ASN A 604 -33.85 -33.16 -12.71
CA ASN A 604 -33.82 -31.97 -11.85
C ASN A 604 -33.45 -32.27 -10.38
N GLN A 605 -32.50 -33.19 -10.16
CA GLN A 605 -32.05 -33.48 -8.79
C GLN A 605 -31.41 -32.23 -8.16
N LYS A 606 -31.74 -32.05 -6.88
CA LYS A 606 -31.32 -30.88 -6.10
C LYS A 606 -30.69 -31.32 -4.79
N PHE A 607 -29.54 -30.70 -4.43
CA PHE A 607 -28.83 -30.95 -3.18
C PHE A 607 -28.50 -29.63 -2.51
N SER A 608 -28.75 -29.51 -1.21
CA SER A 608 -28.40 -28.33 -0.45
C SER A 608 -27.02 -28.51 0.18
N LEU A 609 -26.19 -27.47 0.12
CA LEU A 609 -24.92 -27.43 0.86
C LEU A 609 -25.22 -27.44 2.36
N LYS A 610 -24.48 -28.24 3.12
CA LYS A 610 -24.68 -28.39 4.56
C LYS A 610 -24.10 -27.22 5.34
N GLN A 611 -23.03 -26.62 4.83
CA GLN A 611 -22.40 -25.46 5.47
C GLN A 611 -22.59 -24.20 4.63
N PHE A 612 -22.81 -23.09 5.29
CA PHE A 612 -23.13 -21.79 4.67
C PHE A 612 -22.54 -20.63 5.51
N PRO A 613 -22.39 -19.42 4.90
CA PRO A 613 -22.65 -19.09 3.51
C PRO A 613 -21.55 -19.59 2.57
N LEU A 614 -21.92 -19.93 1.32
CA LEU A 614 -20.98 -20.24 0.26
C LEU A 614 -20.11 -19.00 -0.05
N THR A 615 -18.80 -19.18 -0.10
CA THR A 615 -17.87 -18.11 -0.43
C THR A 615 -17.82 -17.86 -1.94
N PHE A 616 -17.99 -16.60 -2.31
CA PHE A 616 -17.65 -16.08 -3.63
C PHE A 616 -16.40 -15.23 -3.52
N THR A 617 -15.46 -15.41 -4.44
CA THR A 617 -14.23 -14.62 -4.52
C THR A 617 -14.36 -13.56 -5.62
N GLN A 618 -13.66 -12.47 -5.47
CA GLN A 618 -13.58 -11.45 -6.51
C GLN A 618 -12.92 -11.99 -7.77
N SER A 619 -13.45 -11.61 -8.93
CA SER A 619 -12.98 -12.05 -10.23
C SER A 619 -13.33 -11.01 -11.31
N PRO A 620 -12.58 -10.88 -12.41
CA PRO A 620 -12.90 -9.99 -13.53
C PRO A 620 -14.06 -10.47 -14.41
N THR A 621 -15.08 -11.08 -13.81
CA THR A 621 -16.35 -11.43 -14.47
C THR A 621 -17.27 -10.21 -14.52
N PRO A 622 -18.36 -10.21 -15.33
CA PRO A 622 -19.31 -9.08 -15.36
C PRO A 622 -19.93 -8.75 -14.00
N THR A 623 -20.10 -9.77 -13.15
CA THR A 623 -20.65 -9.59 -11.80
C THR A 623 -19.57 -9.34 -10.75
N GLY A 624 -18.29 -9.32 -11.12
CA GLY A 624 -17.16 -9.14 -10.22
C GLY A 624 -16.87 -10.34 -9.30
N ARG A 625 -17.56 -11.47 -9.46
CA ARG A 625 -17.48 -12.60 -8.53
C ARG A 625 -17.44 -13.95 -9.23
N LEU A 626 -16.79 -14.90 -8.58
CA LEU A 626 -16.72 -16.30 -8.97
C LEU A 626 -16.97 -17.18 -7.76
N THR A 627 -17.77 -18.21 -7.94
CA THR A 627 -17.99 -19.22 -6.90
C THR A 627 -16.71 -20.00 -6.58
N THR A 628 -16.59 -20.40 -5.33
CA THR A 628 -15.55 -21.37 -4.92
C THR A 628 -16.03 -22.82 -5.02
N LEU A 629 -17.28 -23.04 -5.39
CA LEU A 629 -17.93 -24.35 -5.45
C LEU A 629 -17.43 -25.17 -6.64
N GLN A 630 -16.90 -26.33 -6.33
CA GLN A 630 -16.53 -27.36 -7.30
C GLN A 630 -17.37 -28.61 -7.02
N VAL A 631 -18.13 -29.06 -8.00
CA VAL A 631 -18.96 -30.25 -7.90
C VAL A 631 -18.43 -31.34 -8.80
N THR A 632 -18.33 -32.55 -8.25
CA THR A 632 -17.95 -33.76 -9.00
C THR A 632 -19.02 -34.83 -8.86
N ALA A 633 -19.27 -35.51 -9.97
CA ALA A 633 -20.10 -36.73 -9.99
C ALA A 633 -19.27 -37.88 -10.57
N ASN A 634 -19.14 -39.00 -9.83
CA ASN A 634 -18.23 -40.10 -10.16
C ASN A 634 -16.76 -39.63 -10.41
N SER A 635 -16.29 -38.65 -9.63
CA SER A 635 -14.97 -38.01 -9.76
C SER A 635 -14.78 -37.16 -11.04
N GLU A 636 -15.81 -36.99 -11.87
CA GLU A 636 -15.78 -36.09 -13.03
C GLU A 636 -16.32 -34.71 -12.63
N ALA A 637 -15.61 -33.66 -13.05
CA ALA A 637 -15.97 -32.29 -12.74
C ALA A 637 -17.19 -31.83 -13.54
N TRP A 638 -18.11 -31.16 -12.87
CA TRP A 638 -19.26 -30.47 -13.46
C TRP A 638 -19.03 -28.98 -13.44
N THR A 639 -19.56 -28.27 -14.45
CA THR A 639 -19.34 -26.83 -14.61
C THR A 639 -20.57 -26.04 -14.15
N GLU A 640 -20.37 -25.05 -13.31
CA GLU A 640 -21.43 -24.11 -12.92
C GLU A 640 -21.89 -23.26 -14.11
N LYS A 641 -23.17 -23.04 -14.23
CA LYS A 641 -23.80 -22.10 -15.16
C LYS A 641 -24.90 -21.30 -14.42
N ILE A 642 -25.09 -20.07 -14.84
CA ILE A 642 -26.12 -19.19 -14.26
C ILE A 642 -27.52 -19.82 -14.45
N SER A 643 -27.75 -20.51 -15.59
CA SER A 643 -28.99 -21.20 -15.89
C SER A 643 -28.70 -22.46 -16.69
N LEU A 644 -29.50 -23.47 -16.49
CA LEU A 644 -29.49 -24.72 -17.27
C LEU A 644 -30.21 -24.58 -18.63
N TYR A 645 -31.01 -23.52 -18.82
CA TYR A 645 -31.75 -23.25 -20.03
C TYR A 645 -30.83 -23.21 -21.27
N GLN A 646 -31.27 -23.86 -22.34
CA GLN A 646 -30.58 -24.06 -23.61
C GLN A 646 -29.19 -24.76 -23.48
N LYS A 647 -28.98 -25.56 -22.46
CA LYS A 647 -27.79 -26.41 -22.37
C LYS A 647 -28.04 -27.75 -23.07
N LYS A 648 -27.01 -28.28 -23.74
CA LYS A 648 -27.12 -29.57 -24.44
C LYS A 648 -27.48 -30.68 -23.44
N PRO A 649 -28.27 -31.71 -23.85
CA PRO A 649 -28.62 -32.84 -22.99
C PRO A 649 -27.45 -33.59 -22.38
N SER A 650 -26.31 -33.60 -23.05
CA SER A 650 -25.07 -34.23 -22.59
C SER A 650 -24.14 -33.32 -21.79
N ALA A 651 -24.51 -32.04 -21.61
CA ALA A 651 -23.64 -31.07 -20.93
C ALA A 651 -23.60 -31.33 -19.41
N ARG A 652 -22.44 -31.58 -18.85
CA ARG A 652 -22.20 -31.77 -17.40
C ARG A 652 -22.15 -30.41 -16.71
N VAL A 653 -23.34 -29.87 -16.47
CA VAL A 653 -23.51 -28.53 -15.88
C VAL A 653 -24.48 -28.60 -14.69
N PHE A 654 -24.27 -27.69 -13.76
CA PHE A 654 -25.17 -27.44 -12.64
C PHE A 654 -25.43 -25.94 -12.51
N ALA A 655 -26.52 -25.59 -11.82
CA ALA A 655 -26.80 -24.21 -11.42
C ALA A 655 -26.88 -24.13 -9.91
N THR A 656 -26.50 -22.99 -9.35
CA THR A 656 -26.65 -22.69 -7.92
C THR A 656 -27.87 -21.80 -7.71
N LEU A 657 -28.54 -22.05 -6.60
CA LEU A 657 -29.71 -21.30 -6.19
C LEU A 657 -29.49 -20.86 -4.73
N ASN A 658 -29.22 -19.57 -4.57
CA ASN A 658 -29.06 -18.99 -3.25
C ASN A 658 -30.43 -18.76 -2.61
N GLN A 659 -30.62 -19.32 -1.44
CA GLN A 659 -31.82 -19.22 -0.63
C GLN A 659 -31.69 -18.15 0.44
N PRO A 660 -32.80 -17.56 0.90
CA PRO A 660 -32.77 -16.71 2.10
C PRO A 660 -32.11 -17.42 3.28
N GLY A 661 -31.29 -16.69 4.08
CA GLY A 661 -30.54 -17.29 5.18
C GLY A 661 -29.15 -17.82 4.79
N GLY A 662 -28.73 -17.61 3.52
CA GLY A 662 -27.38 -17.93 3.07
C GLY A 662 -27.16 -19.38 2.63
N HIS A 663 -28.23 -20.20 2.65
CA HIS A 663 -28.16 -21.56 2.11
C HIS A 663 -28.06 -21.57 0.60
N THR A 664 -27.31 -22.53 0.03
CA THR A 664 -27.15 -22.68 -1.41
C THR A 664 -27.57 -24.08 -1.84
N ASP A 665 -28.46 -24.15 -2.81
CA ASP A 665 -28.88 -25.38 -3.46
C ASP A 665 -28.13 -25.56 -4.78
N VAL A 666 -27.73 -26.79 -5.07
CA VAL A 666 -27.11 -27.22 -6.33
C VAL A 666 -28.12 -27.98 -7.14
N LEU A 667 -28.50 -27.45 -8.31
CA LEU A 667 -29.51 -27.99 -9.21
C LEU A 667 -28.84 -28.58 -10.44
N PHE A 668 -29.25 -29.80 -10.81
CA PHE A 668 -28.75 -30.52 -11.99
C PHE A 668 -29.80 -30.64 -13.10
N GLY A 669 -29.34 -30.93 -14.29
CA GLY A 669 -30.17 -31.03 -15.48
C GLY A 669 -31.19 -32.18 -15.48
N ASP A 670 -32.13 -32.13 -16.43
CA ASP A 670 -33.22 -33.11 -16.62
C ASP A 670 -32.97 -34.08 -17.79
N GLY A 671 -31.81 -33.94 -18.47
CA GLY A 671 -31.49 -34.70 -19.66
C GLY A 671 -31.99 -34.07 -20.97
N VAL A 672 -32.69 -32.91 -20.90
CA VAL A 672 -33.04 -32.04 -22.00
C VAL A 672 -32.27 -30.74 -21.91
N GLU A 673 -32.31 -30.10 -20.74
CA GLU A 673 -31.60 -28.88 -20.37
C GLU A 673 -30.43 -29.22 -19.40
N GLY A 674 -29.34 -29.76 -19.96
CA GLY A 674 -28.20 -30.30 -19.20
C GLY A 674 -28.37 -31.81 -18.89
N ALA A 675 -27.24 -32.44 -18.57
CA ALA A 675 -27.20 -33.88 -18.28
C ALA A 675 -27.83 -34.21 -16.93
N THR A 676 -28.53 -35.40 -16.85
CA THR A 676 -28.93 -36.00 -15.60
C THR A 676 -27.72 -36.54 -14.87
N LEU A 677 -27.80 -36.63 -13.53
CA LEU A 677 -26.73 -37.20 -12.71
C LEU A 677 -26.57 -38.70 -12.98
N PRO A 678 -25.32 -39.21 -13.02
CA PRO A 678 -25.09 -40.65 -13.12
C PRO A 678 -25.54 -41.34 -11.83
N THR A 679 -26.12 -42.53 -11.97
CA THR A 679 -26.52 -43.37 -10.84
C THR A 679 -25.28 -43.83 -10.06
N GLY A 680 -25.30 -43.63 -8.75
CA GLY A 680 -24.20 -44.06 -7.85
C GLY A 680 -24.48 -43.71 -6.41
N GLN A 681 -23.93 -44.49 -5.49
CA GLN A 681 -24.06 -44.23 -4.05
C GLN A 681 -23.00 -43.26 -3.60
N ASN A 682 -23.38 -42.16 -2.93
CA ASN A 682 -22.44 -41.14 -2.38
C ASN A 682 -21.46 -40.61 -3.43
N ASN A 683 -21.88 -40.56 -4.69
CA ASN A 683 -21.06 -40.23 -5.84
C ASN A 683 -21.04 -38.73 -6.18
N ILE A 684 -21.91 -37.93 -5.55
CA ILE A 684 -21.94 -36.47 -5.75
C ILE A 684 -21.18 -35.83 -4.60
N ARG A 685 -20.12 -35.12 -4.93
CA ARG A 685 -19.23 -34.43 -3.95
C ARG A 685 -19.12 -32.96 -4.28
N ALA A 686 -19.04 -32.16 -3.25
CA ALA A 686 -18.76 -30.73 -3.34
C ALA A 686 -17.49 -30.38 -2.54
N ASN A 687 -16.64 -29.61 -3.17
CA ASN A 687 -15.55 -28.89 -2.52
C ASN A 687 -15.84 -27.40 -2.67
N TYR A 688 -15.88 -26.67 -1.57
CA TYR A 688 -16.22 -25.25 -1.57
C TYR A 688 -15.65 -24.58 -0.33
N ARG A 689 -15.73 -23.27 -0.29
CA ARG A 689 -15.30 -22.50 0.89
C ARG A 689 -16.53 -21.86 1.54
N ILE A 690 -16.43 -21.67 2.85
CA ILE A 690 -17.45 -21.01 3.67
C ILE A 690 -16.85 -19.76 4.31
N GLY A 691 -17.62 -18.70 4.40
CA GLY A 691 -17.24 -17.40 4.92
C GLY A 691 -17.31 -16.32 3.84
N ALA A 692 -17.98 -15.25 4.16
CA ALA A 692 -18.15 -14.08 3.31
C ALA A 692 -18.56 -12.89 4.17
N GLY A 693 -18.60 -11.72 3.56
CA GLY A 693 -19.17 -10.52 4.15
C GLY A 693 -18.17 -9.51 4.67
N LEU A 694 -18.72 -8.40 5.16
CA LEU A 694 -17.97 -7.25 5.69
C LEU A 694 -17.08 -7.62 6.88
N SER A 695 -17.43 -8.65 7.65
CA SER A 695 -16.63 -9.15 8.77
C SER A 695 -15.22 -9.60 8.35
N GLY A 696 -15.02 -9.91 7.08
CA GLY A 696 -13.73 -10.24 6.50
C GLY A 696 -12.84 -9.03 6.23
N ASN A 697 -13.35 -7.81 6.27
CA ASN A 697 -12.56 -6.59 6.09
C ASN A 697 -11.84 -6.24 7.41
N VAL A 698 -10.85 -7.06 7.76
CA VAL A 698 -10.09 -6.93 9.00
C VAL A 698 -8.96 -5.90 8.87
N ALA A 699 -8.61 -5.26 9.97
CA ALA A 699 -7.59 -4.22 9.99
C ALA A 699 -6.18 -4.74 9.62
N ALA A 700 -5.29 -3.85 9.20
CA ALA A 700 -3.89 -4.16 9.01
C ALA A 700 -3.25 -4.69 10.31
N GLY A 701 -2.38 -5.69 10.21
CA GLY A 701 -1.70 -6.29 11.36
C GLY A 701 -2.56 -7.21 12.22
N SER A 702 -3.81 -7.50 11.83
CA SER A 702 -4.71 -8.34 12.63
C SER A 702 -4.61 -9.84 12.32
N ILE A 703 -4.13 -10.24 11.12
CA ILE A 703 -3.99 -11.65 10.73
C ILE A 703 -2.59 -12.12 11.14
N THR A 704 -2.50 -12.70 12.32
CA THR A 704 -1.20 -13.11 12.90
C THR A 704 -1.15 -14.57 13.32
N THR A 705 -2.25 -15.31 13.21
CA THR A 705 -2.34 -16.71 13.66
C THR A 705 -2.23 -17.65 12.46
N LEU A 706 -1.25 -18.56 12.51
CA LEU A 706 -1.13 -19.67 11.57
C LEU A 706 -2.02 -20.82 12.08
N VAL A 707 -3.04 -21.19 11.35
CA VAL A 707 -3.86 -22.40 11.63
C VAL A 707 -3.12 -23.61 11.06
N ASP A 708 -2.79 -23.55 9.77
CA ASP A 708 -1.87 -24.47 9.16
C ASP A 708 -0.44 -23.94 9.30
N ARG A 709 0.49 -24.83 9.66
CA ARG A 709 1.89 -24.48 9.81
C ARG A 709 2.75 -25.25 8.80
N PRO A 710 2.88 -24.75 7.57
CA PRO A 710 3.80 -25.32 6.60
C PRO A 710 5.22 -25.37 7.18
N LEU A 711 5.98 -26.40 6.83
CA LEU A 711 7.34 -26.59 7.34
C LEU A 711 8.20 -25.34 7.06
N GLY A 712 8.83 -24.82 8.12
CA GLY A 712 9.70 -23.63 8.04
C GLY A 712 8.98 -22.29 8.18
N VAL A 713 7.66 -22.23 8.19
CA VAL A 713 6.91 -20.97 8.43
C VAL A 713 6.77 -20.74 9.94
N SER A 714 7.20 -19.57 10.40
CA SER A 714 7.17 -19.16 11.81
C SER A 714 6.10 -18.14 12.14
N GLY A 715 5.68 -17.32 11.18
CA GLY A 715 4.72 -16.25 11.39
C GLY A 715 4.04 -15.78 10.11
N VAL A 716 2.95 -15.05 10.28
CA VAL A 716 2.19 -14.42 9.22
C VAL A 716 1.73 -13.04 9.69
N ASN A 717 1.62 -12.10 8.78
CA ASN A 717 1.05 -10.77 9.04
C ASN A 717 0.37 -10.23 7.76
N ASN A 718 -0.65 -9.38 7.92
CA ASN A 718 -1.22 -8.61 6.83
C ASN A 718 -0.77 -7.14 6.93
N PRO A 719 0.14 -6.68 6.06
CA PRO A 719 0.65 -5.30 6.10
C PRO A 719 -0.42 -4.25 5.75
N GLN A 720 -1.48 -4.65 5.09
CA GLN A 720 -2.64 -3.83 4.77
C GLN A 720 -3.93 -4.44 5.31
N ALA A 721 -4.96 -3.62 5.48
CA ALA A 721 -6.30 -4.11 5.80
C ALA A 721 -6.82 -5.03 4.69
N ALA A 722 -7.55 -6.07 5.06
CA ALA A 722 -8.31 -6.86 4.12
C ALA A 722 -9.51 -6.05 3.61
N THR A 723 -9.79 -6.11 2.32
CA THR A 723 -10.80 -5.30 1.67
C THR A 723 -11.62 -6.08 0.66
N GLY A 724 -12.73 -5.50 0.19
CA GLY A 724 -13.58 -6.08 -0.85
C GLY A 724 -14.52 -7.16 -0.36
N GLY A 725 -14.57 -7.43 0.94
CA GLY A 725 -15.63 -8.22 1.55
C GLY A 725 -16.94 -7.45 1.54
N GLU A 726 -18.02 -8.12 1.15
CA GLU A 726 -19.35 -7.55 1.01
C GLU A 726 -20.38 -8.52 1.54
N ASP A 727 -21.35 -8.03 2.30
CA ASP A 727 -22.47 -8.82 2.77
C ASP A 727 -23.45 -9.15 1.62
N PRO A 728 -24.28 -10.20 1.76
CA PRO A 728 -25.36 -10.44 0.82
C PRO A 728 -26.24 -9.19 0.68
N GLN A 729 -26.69 -8.92 -0.54
CA GLN A 729 -27.52 -7.75 -0.82
C GLN A 729 -28.76 -7.69 0.08
N SER A 730 -28.99 -6.54 0.65
CA SER A 730 -30.23 -6.23 1.37
C SER A 730 -31.41 -6.06 0.40
N VAL A 731 -32.60 -6.01 0.95
CA VAL A 731 -33.84 -5.75 0.20
C VAL A 731 -33.75 -4.45 -0.60
N ASP A 732 -33.14 -3.42 -0.03
CA ASP A 732 -33.00 -2.11 -0.67
C ASP A 732 -31.95 -2.13 -1.78
N ASP A 733 -30.81 -2.81 -1.54
CA ASP A 733 -29.77 -2.99 -2.56
C ASP A 733 -30.30 -3.76 -3.77
N ILE A 734 -31.14 -4.78 -3.56
CA ILE A 734 -31.77 -5.54 -4.65
C ILE A 734 -32.68 -4.63 -5.49
N ARG A 735 -33.47 -3.76 -4.84
CA ARG A 735 -34.34 -2.80 -5.54
C ARG A 735 -33.56 -1.82 -6.40
N GLU A 736 -32.41 -1.36 -5.91
CA GLU A 736 -31.55 -0.41 -6.61
C GLU A 736 -30.76 -1.07 -7.75
N ASN A 737 -30.20 -2.24 -7.50
CA ASN A 737 -29.26 -2.88 -8.42
C ASN A 737 -29.92 -3.75 -9.50
N ALA A 738 -31.08 -4.36 -9.23
CA ALA A 738 -31.77 -5.20 -10.23
C ALA A 738 -32.08 -4.46 -11.55
N PRO A 739 -32.55 -3.19 -11.56
CA PRO A 739 -32.73 -2.45 -12.78
C PRO A 739 -31.44 -2.17 -13.55
N LEU A 740 -30.27 -2.00 -12.87
CA LEU A 740 -28.99 -1.67 -13.49
C LEU A 740 -28.52 -2.78 -14.45
N SER A 741 -28.80 -4.03 -14.11
CA SER A 741 -28.47 -5.19 -14.95
C SER A 741 -29.21 -5.16 -16.29
N VAL A 742 -30.45 -4.69 -16.27
CA VAL A 742 -31.29 -4.54 -17.50
C VAL A 742 -30.81 -3.32 -18.29
N LEU A 743 -30.42 -2.24 -17.64
CA LEU A 743 -29.95 -1.01 -18.29
C LEU A 743 -28.63 -1.24 -19.03
N THR A 744 -27.68 -1.95 -18.44
CA THR A 744 -26.35 -2.20 -19.03
C THR A 744 -26.30 -3.41 -19.96
N LEU A 745 -27.20 -4.38 -19.81
CA LEU A 745 -27.14 -5.69 -20.49
C LEU A 745 -25.77 -6.36 -20.38
N GLY A 746 -25.07 -6.12 -19.26
CA GLY A 746 -23.75 -6.67 -18.99
C GLY A 746 -22.62 -6.08 -19.85
N ARG A 747 -22.80 -4.87 -20.41
CA ARG A 747 -21.81 -4.19 -21.24
C ARG A 747 -21.66 -2.73 -20.80
N ALA A 748 -20.45 -2.16 -20.99
CA ALA A 748 -20.17 -0.76 -20.74
C ALA A 748 -19.90 -0.03 -22.07
N VAL A 749 -20.83 0.82 -22.50
CA VAL A 749 -20.77 1.55 -23.79
C VAL A 749 -20.88 3.06 -23.58
N SER A 750 -21.89 3.52 -22.86
CA SER A 750 -22.07 4.92 -22.46
C SER A 750 -21.38 5.20 -21.13
N ILE A 751 -21.17 6.47 -20.80
CA ILE A 751 -20.59 6.83 -19.49
C ILE A 751 -21.45 6.35 -18.32
N THR A 752 -22.77 6.39 -18.48
CA THR A 752 -23.71 5.86 -17.50
C THR A 752 -23.58 4.33 -17.37
N ASP A 753 -23.30 3.62 -18.47
CA ASP A 753 -23.06 2.18 -18.39
C ASP A 753 -21.77 1.87 -17.64
N TYR A 754 -20.69 2.63 -17.86
CA TYR A 754 -19.45 2.49 -17.08
C TYR A 754 -19.69 2.71 -15.59
N GLN A 755 -20.49 3.70 -15.24
CA GLN A 755 -20.89 3.96 -13.85
C GLN A 755 -21.72 2.82 -13.27
N ASN A 756 -22.81 2.43 -13.96
CA ASN A 756 -23.73 1.40 -13.51
C ASN A 756 -23.06 0.02 -13.43
N TYR A 757 -22.19 -0.29 -14.42
CA TYR A 757 -21.39 -1.50 -14.43
C TYR A 757 -20.44 -1.55 -13.24
N ALA A 758 -19.72 -0.46 -12.97
CA ALA A 758 -18.83 -0.37 -11.83
C ALA A 758 -19.58 -0.50 -10.49
N GLN A 759 -20.76 0.12 -10.37
CA GLN A 759 -21.59 0.03 -9.17
C GLN A 759 -22.17 -1.39 -8.95
N SER A 760 -22.45 -2.13 -10.01
CA SER A 760 -22.93 -3.54 -9.92
C SER A 760 -21.80 -4.56 -9.69
N PHE A 761 -20.55 -4.11 -9.73
CA PHE A 761 -19.38 -4.96 -9.57
C PHE A 761 -19.15 -5.29 -8.09
N ALA A 762 -18.89 -6.57 -7.80
CA ALA A 762 -18.70 -7.05 -6.43
C ALA A 762 -17.61 -6.31 -5.67
N GLY A 763 -17.90 -5.89 -4.45
CA GLY A 763 -17.00 -5.11 -3.60
C GLY A 763 -17.08 -3.59 -3.83
N ILE A 764 -17.89 -3.11 -4.77
CA ILE A 764 -18.12 -1.69 -5.05
C ILE A 764 -19.54 -1.30 -4.65
N ALA A 765 -19.67 -0.40 -3.68
CA ALA A 765 -20.96 0.11 -3.23
C ALA A 765 -21.44 1.29 -4.07
N LYS A 766 -20.52 2.16 -4.49
CA LYS A 766 -20.85 3.40 -5.22
C LYS A 766 -19.85 3.67 -6.32
N ALA A 767 -20.32 4.19 -7.45
CA ALA A 767 -19.48 4.58 -8.58
C ALA A 767 -19.95 5.90 -9.17
N TYR A 768 -19.01 6.68 -9.67
CA TYR A 768 -19.25 7.91 -10.44
C TYR A 768 -18.27 7.96 -11.61
N ALA A 769 -18.76 8.17 -12.83
CA ALA A 769 -17.91 8.14 -14.01
C ALA A 769 -18.09 9.38 -14.88
N ILE A 770 -16.99 9.87 -15.49
CA ILE A 770 -16.99 10.94 -16.47
C ILE A 770 -16.11 10.62 -17.66
N TRP A 771 -16.40 11.24 -18.81
CA TRP A 771 -15.46 11.28 -19.93
C TRP A 771 -14.34 12.26 -19.64
N ILE A 772 -13.12 11.87 -19.94
CA ILE A 772 -11.93 12.73 -19.90
C ILE A 772 -11.24 12.75 -21.27
N PRO A 773 -10.53 13.81 -21.65
CA PRO A 773 -9.63 13.80 -22.78
C PRO A 773 -8.49 12.78 -22.56
N SER A 774 -8.14 12.03 -23.59
CA SER A 774 -7.03 11.09 -23.56
C SER A 774 -6.34 11.03 -24.92
N GLY A 775 -5.23 11.71 -25.06
CA GLY A 775 -4.53 11.90 -26.34
C GLY A 775 -5.49 12.43 -27.43
N PRO A 776 -5.54 11.83 -28.63
CA PRO A 776 -6.43 12.25 -29.71
C PRO A 776 -7.90 11.82 -29.51
N GLY A 777 -8.21 11.06 -28.45
CA GLY A 777 -9.52 10.49 -28.15
C GLY A 777 -10.09 10.89 -26.81
N ARG A 778 -10.88 9.99 -26.27
CA ARG A 778 -11.48 10.13 -24.93
C ARG A 778 -11.15 8.90 -24.07
N GLY A 779 -11.00 9.12 -22.78
CA GLY A 779 -10.87 8.09 -21.76
C GLY A 779 -12.04 8.14 -20.78
N VAL A 780 -12.17 7.12 -19.95
CA VAL A 780 -13.11 7.06 -18.83
C VAL A 780 -12.32 7.31 -17.54
N PHE A 781 -12.80 8.24 -16.73
CA PHE A 781 -12.37 8.41 -15.35
C PHE A 781 -13.52 8.00 -14.44
N ALA A 782 -13.27 7.03 -13.56
CA ALA A 782 -14.25 6.54 -12.61
C ALA A 782 -13.74 6.69 -11.17
N THR A 783 -14.59 7.17 -10.29
CA THR A 783 -14.38 7.13 -8.84
C THR A 783 -15.27 6.04 -8.28
N VAL A 784 -14.71 5.17 -7.45
CA VAL A 784 -15.44 4.06 -6.82
C VAL A 784 -15.24 4.07 -5.30
N ALA A 785 -16.25 3.64 -4.58
CA ALA A 785 -16.19 3.44 -3.15
C ALA A 785 -16.50 1.97 -2.82
N ALA A 786 -15.69 1.37 -1.97
CA ALA A 786 -15.90 -0.01 -1.57
C ALA A 786 -17.14 -0.18 -0.69
N ALA A 787 -17.64 -1.43 -0.63
CA ALA A 787 -18.65 -1.81 0.33
C ALA A 787 -18.18 -1.50 1.77
N GLY A 788 -19.06 -0.92 2.58
CA GLY A 788 -18.72 -0.45 3.93
C GLY A 788 -17.92 0.84 4.02
N GLY A 789 -17.67 1.55 2.90
CA GLY A 789 -17.01 2.86 2.89
C GLY A 789 -15.50 2.83 3.04
N SER A 790 -14.86 1.66 2.92
CA SER A 790 -13.40 1.59 2.99
C SER A 790 -12.74 2.09 1.71
N ALA A 791 -11.58 2.73 1.85
CA ALA A 791 -10.78 3.15 0.71
C ALA A 791 -10.14 1.95 0.00
N LEU A 792 -10.02 2.02 -1.31
CA LEU A 792 -9.34 1.03 -2.15
C LEU A 792 -7.99 1.62 -2.60
N PRO A 793 -6.89 1.31 -1.92
CA PRO A 793 -5.59 1.85 -2.27
C PRO A 793 -5.12 1.35 -3.64
N PRO A 794 -4.18 2.05 -4.30
CA PRO A 794 -3.57 1.60 -5.54
C PRO A 794 -2.99 0.19 -5.40
N GLY A 795 -3.21 -0.65 -6.41
CA GLY A 795 -2.79 -2.07 -6.37
C GLY A 795 -3.77 -3.02 -5.69
N ASN A 796 -4.90 -2.52 -5.18
CA ASN A 796 -5.95 -3.35 -4.59
C ASN A 796 -6.54 -4.32 -5.65
N PRO A 797 -6.72 -5.61 -5.32
CA PRO A 797 -7.27 -6.61 -6.24
C PRO A 797 -8.64 -6.25 -6.80
N THR A 798 -9.51 -5.61 -6.00
CA THR A 798 -10.85 -5.18 -6.44
C THR A 798 -10.76 -4.19 -7.59
N LEU A 799 -9.89 -3.16 -7.48
CA LEU A 799 -9.67 -2.20 -8.56
C LEU A 799 -9.09 -2.86 -9.81
N ALA A 800 -8.12 -3.76 -9.64
CA ALA A 800 -7.50 -4.47 -10.76
C ALA A 800 -8.52 -5.34 -11.50
N ASN A 801 -9.36 -6.09 -10.78
CA ASN A 801 -10.42 -6.92 -11.35
C ASN A 801 -11.50 -6.07 -12.05
N LEU A 802 -11.89 -4.94 -11.45
CA LEU A 802 -12.85 -4.01 -12.07
C LEU A 802 -12.31 -3.45 -13.38
N ILE A 803 -11.08 -2.94 -13.40
CA ILE A 803 -10.45 -2.40 -14.62
C ILE A 803 -10.38 -3.46 -15.71
N THR A 804 -9.94 -4.67 -15.37
CA THR A 804 -9.88 -5.79 -16.31
C THR A 804 -11.27 -6.12 -16.87
N SER A 805 -12.27 -6.21 -16.01
CA SER A 805 -13.64 -6.49 -16.41
C SER A 805 -14.24 -5.38 -17.29
N LEU A 806 -13.97 -4.11 -16.99
CA LEU A 806 -14.41 -2.99 -17.82
C LEU A 806 -13.75 -2.99 -19.20
N HIS A 807 -12.51 -3.47 -19.34
CA HIS A 807 -11.87 -3.66 -20.65
C HIS A 807 -12.46 -4.86 -21.42
N ASP A 808 -12.73 -5.97 -20.73
CA ASP A 808 -13.23 -7.19 -21.36
C ASP A 808 -14.69 -7.05 -21.85
N TYR A 809 -15.52 -6.30 -21.13
CA TYR A 809 -16.95 -6.11 -21.42
C TYR A 809 -17.32 -4.72 -21.93
N GLY A 810 -16.35 -3.82 -22.05
CA GLY A 810 -16.45 -2.52 -22.66
C GLY A 810 -15.66 -2.42 -23.96
N ASN A 811 -15.19 -1.20 -24.27
CA ASN A 811 -14.31 -0.99 -25.42
C ASN A 811 -12.85 -1.07 -24.94
N PRO A 812 -12.08 -2.11 -25.35
CA PRO A 812 -10.70 -2.29 -24.89
C PRO A 812 -9.72 -1.19 -25.35
N LEU A 813 -10.11 -0.34 -26.30
CA LEU A 813 -9.29 0.76 -26.81
C LEU A 813 -9.48 2.07 -26.02
N ILE A 814 -10.46 2.14 -25.12
CA ILE A 814 -10.70 3.31 -24.30
C ILE A 814 -9.86 3.21 -23.03
N PRO A 815 -8.93 4.16 -22.78
CA PRO A 815 -8.21 4.22 -21.51
C PRO A 815 -9.17 4.41 -20.34
N ILE A 816 -8.96 3.62 -19.29
CA ILE A 816 -9.82 3.63 -18.09
C ILE A 816 -8.94 3.93 -16.88
N HIS A 817 -9.29 4.98 -16.15
CA HIS A 817 -8.68 5.36 -14.89
C HIS A 817 -9.70 5.20 -13.77
N VAL A 818 -9.38 4.38 -12.77
CA VAL A 818 -10.25 4.14 -11.61
C VAL A 818 -9.50 4.55 -10.35
N LEU A 819 -10.10 5.43 -9.56
CA LEU A 819 -9.58 5.85 -8.26
C LEU A 819 -10.58 5.54 -7.15
N SER A 820 -10.06 5.31 -5.95
CA SER A 820 -10.88 5.28 -4.75
C SER A 820 -11.42 6.65 -4.42
N PHE A 821 -12.62 6.71 -3.85
CA PHE A 821 -13.25 7.95 -3.40
C PHE A 821 -12.45 8.64 -2.28
N LEU A 822 -12.76 9.91 -2.08
CA LEU A 822 -12.29 10.69 -0.94
C LEU A 822 -13.43 10.87 0.07
N GLU A 823 -13.20 10.40 1.29
CA GLU A 823 -14.13 10.64 2.39
C GLU A 823 -13.84 12.01 3.00
N THR A 824 -14.84 12.88 3.03
CA THR A 824 -14.74 14.20 3.64
C THR A 824 -15.67 14.26 4.84
N LEU A 825 -15.10 14.40 6.03
CA LEU A 825 -15.84 14.52 7.27
C LEU A 825 -16.35 15.95 7.43
N PHE A 826 -17.53 16.11 8.02
CA PHE A 826 -18.04 17.43 8.39
C PHE A 826 -18.46 17.49 9.85
N SER A 827 -18.21 18.63 10.48
CA SER A 827 -18.58 18.96 11.85
C SER A 827 -19.91 19.70 11.89
N LEU A 828 -20.64 19.51 12.98
CA LEU A 828 -21.97 20.09 13.21
C LEU A 828 -22.09 20.65 14.61
N SER A 829 -22.66 21.89 14.74
CA SER A 829 -23.11 22.42 16.01
C SER A 829 -24.53 22.95 15.87
N ALA A 830 -25.40 22.53 16.78
CA ALA A 830 -26.80 22.98 16.84
C ALA A 830 -27.31 23.12 18.28
N TYR A 831 -28.26 24.01 18.45
CA TYR A 831 -29.02 24.14 19.70
C TYR A 831 -30.46 23.67 19.48
N ILE A 832 -30.96 22.87 20.41
CA ILE A 832 -32.27 22.22 20.33
C ILE A 832 -33.14 22.71 21.45
N LYS A 833 -34.36 23.12 21.14
CA LYS A 833 -35.45 23.36 22.11
C LYS A 833 -36.30 22.10 22.18
N CYS A 834 -36.31 21.47 23.35
CA CYS A 834 -37.05 20.24 23.60
C CYS A 834 -38.43 20.56 24.20
N ASP A 835 -39.41 19.76 23.85
CA ASP A 835 -40.73 19.77 24.49
C ASP A 835 -40.56 19.35 25.97
N PRO A 836 -41.12 20.13 26.96
CA PRO A 836 -40.99 19.80 28.38
C PRO A 836 -41.51 18.44 28.81
N SER A 837 -42.32 17.79 27.96
CA SER A 837 -42.83 16.43 28.21
C SER A 837 -41.85 15.32 27.86
N TYR A 838 -40.71 15.66 27.22
CA TYR A 838 -39.65 14.73 26.83
C TYR A 838 -38.36 14.97 27.61
N ASP A 839 -37.61 13.92 27.87
CA ASP A 839 -36.26 14.03 28.43
C ASP A 839 -35.27 14.53 27.38
N PHE A 840 -34.54 15.59 27.67
CA PHE A 840 -33.61 16.21 26.73
C PHE A 840 -32.49 15.27 26.25
N GLU A 841 -31.92 14.47 27.19
CA GLU A 841 -30.82 13.57 26.81
C GLU A 841 -31.32 12.42 25.91
N ALA A 842 -32.55 11.95 26.13
CA ALA A 842 -33.17 10.96 25.25
C ALA A 842 -33.46 11.53 23.84
N VAL A 843 -34.00 12.75 23.76
CA VAL A 843 -34.21 13.45 22.47
C VAL A 843 -32.90 13.70 21.77
N LYS A 844 -31.87 14.16 22.46
CA LYS A 844 -30.53 14.39 21.95
C LYS A 844 -29.91 13.09 21.38
N ALA A 845 -30.06 11.98 22.10
CA ALA A 845 -29.57 10.68 21.63
C ALA A 845 -30.28 10.25 20.35
N ASN A 846 -31.61 10.45 20.26
CA ASN A 846 -32.40 10.16 19.04
C ASN A 846 -31.97 11.04 17.87
N VAL A 847 -31.75 12.35 18.12
CA VAL A 847 -31.24 13.28 17.10
C VAL A 847 -29.87 12.84 16.58
N LEU A 848 -28.94 12.48 17.47
CA LEU A 848 -27.62 11.98 17.08
C LEU A 848 -27.72 10.70 16.26
N GLN A 849 -28.60 9.79 16.64
CA GLN A 849 -28.83 8.55 15.90
C GLN A 849 -29.37 8.84 14.49
N GLN A 850 -30.37 9.72 14.36
CA GLN A 850 -30.94 10.11 13.07
C GLN A 850 -29.92 10.82 12.18
N LEU A 851 -29.11 11.73 12.74
CA LEU A 851 -28.04 12.41 11.99
C LEU A 851 -26.99 11.41 11.51
N ARG A 852 -26.55 10.48 12.36
CA ARG A 852 -25.59 9.43 11.96
C ARG A 852 -26.14 8.49 10.90
N GLN A 853 -27.44 8.19 10.92
CA GLN A 853 -28.08 7.39 9.87
C GLN A 853 -28.15 8.14 8.54
N ASN A 854 -28.64 9.39 8.55
CA ASN A 854 -28.87 10.18 7.32
C ASN A 854 -27.58 10.71 6.66
N TYR A 855 -26.52 10.87 7.45
CA TYR A 855 -25.21 11.33 6.98
C TYR A 855 -24.14 10.24 7.05
N SER A 856 -24.53 8.96 7.09
CA SER A 856 -23.63 7.82 6.94
C SER A 856 -23.15 7.66 5.50
N PHE A 857 -22.06 6.95 5.30
CA PHE A 857 -21.60 6.56 3.98
C PHE A 857 -22.70 5.93 3.12
N ASN A 858 -23.51 5.04 3.71
CA ASN A 858 -24.56 4.33 2.98
C ASN A 858 -25.66 5.26 2.48
N ALA A 859 -26.03 6.26 3.27
CA ALA A 859 -27.12 7.21 2.96
C ALA A 859 -26.68 8.34 1.99
N ARG A 860 -25.39 8.59 1.83
CA ARG A 860 -24.87 9.70 1.01
C ARG A 860 -24.39 9.22 -0.36
N THR A 861 -24.43 10.09 -1.36
CA THR A 861 -23.94 9.84 -2.71
C THR A 861 -22.89 10.85 -3.12
N PHE A 862 -22.14 10.55 -4.18
CA PHE A 862 -21.18 11.49 -4.76
C PHE A 862 -21.84 12.82 -5.14
N GLY A 863 -21.19 13.92 -4.80
CA GLY A 863 -21.67 15.27 -5.12
C GLY A 863 -22.85 15.74 -4.29
N GLN A 864 -23.33 14.97 -3.35
CA GLN A 864 -24.42 15.36 -2.47
C GLN A 864 -23.92 16.29 -1.38
N GLY A 865 -24.26 17.60 -1.51
CA GLY A 865 -23.90 18.60 -0.51
C GLY A 865 -24.72 18.50 0.77
N VAL A 866 -24.25 19.15 1.84
CA VAL A 866 -24.95 19.29 3.13
C VAL A 866 -25.27 20.75 3.34
N SER A 867 -26.53 21.07 3.68
CA SER A 867 -26.96 22.43 4.02
C SER A 867 -27.47 22.51 5.45
N ALA A 868 -27.33 23.69 6.06
CA ALA A 868 -27.90 23.94 7.38
C ALA A 868 -29.43 23.76 7.39
N ASP A 869 -30.09 24.07 6.29
CA ASP A 869 -31.56 23.89 6.16
C ASP A 869 -31.95 22.40 6.14
N GLU A 870 -31.18 21.56 5.44
CA GLU A 870 -31.38 20.12 5.42
C GLU A 870 -31.17 19.51 6.82
N VAL A 871 -30.08 19.88 7.49
CA VAL A 871 -29.80 19.46 8.87
C VAL A 871 -30.92 19.89 9.83
N THR A 872 -31.39 21.14 9.69
CA THR A 872 -32.52 21.68 10.47
C THR A 872 -33.76 20.83 10.28
N ALA A 873 -34.10 20.48 9.04
CA ALA A 873 -35.27 19.65 8.73
C ALA A 873 -35.19 18.26 9.36
N PHE A 874 -34.02 17.61 9.31
CA PHE A 874 -33.82 16.29 9.95
C PHE A 874 -33.94 16.37 11.48
N ILE A 875 -33.33 17.37 12.11
CA ILE A 875 -33.41 17.53 13.58
C ILE A 875 -34.85 17.86 13.99
N GLN A 876 -35.52 18.76 13.26
CA GLN A 876 -36.90 19.17 13.57
C GLN A 876 -37.91 18.02 13.42
N ALA A 877 -37.63 17.02 12.58
CA ALA A 877 -38.49 15.85 12.39
C ALA A 877 -38.45 14.86 13.56
N VAL A 878 -37.49 15.00 14.48
CA VAL A 878 -37.38 14.08 15.65
C VAL A 878 -38.45 14.39 16.68
N PRO A 879 -39.24 13.41 17.12
CA PRO A 879 -40.23 13.61 18.15
C PRO A 879 -39.63 14.22 19.43
N GLY A 880 -40.29 15.25 19.99
CA GLY A 880 -39.80 16.00 21.14
C GLY A 880 -39.00 17.24 20.82
N VAL A 881 -38.64 17.51 19.56
CA VAL A 881 -38.00 18.75 19.14
C VAL A 881 -39.04 19.81 18.77
N ILE A 882 -39.03 20.95 19.49
CA ILE A 882 -39.88 22.10 19.17
C ILE A 882 -39.21 23.06 18.20
N ALA A 883 -37.93 23.35 18.40
CA ALA A 883 -37.15 24.25 17.55
C ALA A 883 -35.70 23.85 17.52
N VAL A 884 -35.01 24.19 16.44
CA VAL A 884 -33.60 23.95 16.26
C VAL A 884 -32.91 25.16 15.64
N ASN A 885 -31.69 25.42 16.06
CA ASN A 885 -30.83 26.47 15.50
C ASN A 885 -29.47 25.83 15.18
N VAL A 886 -29.21 25.59 13.93
CA VAL A 886 -27.93 25.09 13.45
C VAL A 886 -26.97 26.27 13.30
N THR A 887 -25.89 26.26 14.09
CA THR A 887 -24.92 27.37 14.14
C THR A 887 -23.65 27.10 13.38
N LYS A 888 -23.31 25.80 13.17
CA LYS A 888 -22.08 25.40 12.46
C LYS A 888 -22.35 24.17 11.60
N VAL A 889 -21.95 24.24 10.33
CA VAL A 889 -21.81 23.10 9.42
C VAL A 889 -20.56 23.37 8.60
N GLU A 890 -19.48 22.65 8.91
CA GLU A 890 -18.17 22.86 8.27
C GLU A 890 -17.55 21.53 7.86
N ALA A 891 -16.98 21.48 6.66
CA ALA A 891 -16.18 20.34 6.23
C ALA A 891 -14.79 20.45 6.87
N GLU A 892 -14.29 19.35 7.40
CA GLU A 892 -12.89 19.25 7.78
C GLU A 892 -12.02 19.29 6.51
N ALA A 893 -10.91 20.03 6.59
CA ALA A 893 -9.95 20.07 5.49
C ALA A 893 -9.36 18.67 5.32
N THR A 894 -9.66 18.00 4.21
CA THR A 894 -9.01 16.74 3.89
C THR A 894 -7.54 16.97 3.52
N SER A 895 -6.69 16.06 3.94
CA SER A 895 -5.25 16.07 3.64
C SER A 895 -4.90 16.16 2.14
N ALA A 896 -5.80 15.74 1.27
CA ALA A 896 -5.67 15.84 -0.18
C ALA A 896 -5.84 17.28 -0.72
N ALA A 897 -6.37 18.23 0.07
CA ALA A 897 -6.59 19.61 -0.35
C ALA A 897 -5.33 20.50 -0.29
N GLY A 898 -4.22 20.01 0.27
CA GLY A 898 -3.08 20.86 0.64
C GLY A 898 -2.14 21.25 -0.48
N ASP A 899 -2.01 20.53 -1.58
CA ASP A 899 -1.04 20.87 -2.63
C ASP A 899 -1.47 20.38 -4.02
N LEU A 900 -2.50 20.97 -4.52
CA LEU A 900 -2.96 20.76 -5.89
C LEU A 900 -2.17 21.68 -6.82
N GLY A 901 -0.94 21.24 -7.16
CA GLY A 901 -0.14 21.90 -8.17
C GLY A 901 -0.93 22.10 -9.47
N SER A 902 -0.87 23.30 -9.96
CA SER A 902 -1.31 23.84 -11.25
C SER A 902 -2.33 23.01 -12.05
N GLY A 903 -3.61 23.34 -11.93
CA GLY A 903 -4.65 22.91 -12.87
C GLY A 903 -5.86 22.19 -12.32
N ALA A 904 -5.80 21.61 -11.13
CA ALA A 904 -6.98 21.05 -10.47
C ALA A 904 -7.51 22.01 -9.40
N TRP A 905 -8.82 22.07 -9.28
CA TRP A 905 -9.45 22.89 -8.26
C TRP A 905 -9.21 22.23 -6.90
N SER A 906 -8.55 22.91 -5.97
CA SER A 906 -8.56 22.46 -4.56
C SER A 906 -10.00 22.45 -4.06
N VAL A 907 -10.30 21.59 -3.08
CA VAL A 907 -11.61 21.62 -2.41
C VAL A 907 -11.90 23.03 -1.89
N SER A 908 -10.90 23.69 -1.32
CA SER A 908 -10.96 25.09 -0.90
C SER A 908 -11.22 26.07 -2.06
N ALA A 909 -10.51 25.94 -3.20
CA ALA A 909 -10.72 26.78 -4.37
C ALA A 909 -12.08 26.52 -5.03
N TYR A 910 -12.51 25.26 -5.09
CA TYR A 910 -13.84 24.88 -5.58
C TYR A 910 -14.95 25.39 -4.66
N ASN A 911 -14.81 25.22 -3.35
CA ASN A 911 -15.75 25.78 -2.39
C ASN A 911 -15.76 27.31 -2.41
N SER A 912 -14.61 27.98 -2.62
CA SER A 912 -14.53 29.42 -2.79
C SER A 912 -15.21 29.88 -4.10
N TRP A 913 -14.99 29.16 -5.21
CA TRP A 913 -15.67 29.42 -6.47
C TRP A 913 -17.18 29.19 -6.36
N LEU A 914 -17.58 28.06 -5.74
CA LEU A 914 -18.98 27.72 -5.53
C LEU A 914 -19.67 28.76 -4.62
N SER A 915 -18.99 29.19 -3.54
CA SER A 915 -19.45 30.26 -2.66
C SER A 915 -19.61 31.56 -3.40
N GLN A 916 -18.74 31.89 -4.34
CA GLN A 916 -18.89 33.05 -5.25
C GLN A 916 -20.08 32.88 -6.18
N GLN A 917 -20.28 31.70 -6.78
CA GLN A 917 -21.46 31.44 -7.64
C GLN A 917 -22.76 31.53 -6.86
N VAL A 918 -22.79 31.03 -5.64
CA VAL A 918 -23.94 31.10 -4.72
C VAL A 918 -24.16 32.56 -4.25
N SER A 919 -23.09 33.32 -4.01
CA SER A 919 -23.18 34.73 -3.60
C SER A 919 -23.70 35.65 -4.71
N LEU A 920 -23.55 35.25 -5.97
CA LEU A 920 -24.18 35.95 -7.10
C LEU A 920 -25.71 35.78 -7.15
N THR A 921 -26.24 34.76 -6.46
CA THR A 921 -27.66 34.42 -6.41
C THR A 921 -28.32 34.69 -5.05
N ARG A 922 -27.54 34.95 -4.00
CA ARG A 922 -28.00 35.25 -2.62
C ARG A 922 -27.14 36.35 -1.96
N PRO A 923 -27.72 37.25 -1.14
CA PRO A 923 -26.95 38.21 -0.36
C PRO A 923 -26.01 37.49 0.61
N PRO A 924 -24.79 38.00 0.84
CA PRO A 924 -23.80 37.38 1.70
C PRO A 924 -24.29 37.25 3.14
N SER A 925 -24.49 36.04 3.64
CA SER A 925 -24.59 35.74 5.04
C SER A 925 -23.21 35.31 5.56
N SER A 926 -22.90 35.74 6.77
CA SER A 926 -21.59 35.61 7.40
C SER A 926 -21.16 34.18 7.80
N SER A 927 -21.82 33.12 7.29
CA SER A 927 -21.45 31.71 7.52
C SER A 927 -21.83 30.88 6.30
N PRO A 928 -21.02 29.94 5.86
CA PRO A 928 -21.36 29.03 4.79
C PRO A 928 -22.57 28.18 5.23
N THR A 929 -23.69 28.39 4.55
CA THR A 929 -24.93 27.65 4.82
C THR A 929 -24.97 26.30 4.12
N ARG A 930 -23.97 25.98 3.34
CA ARG A 930 -23.89 24.75 2.54
C ARG A 930 -22.45 24.34 2.27
N ILE A 931 -22.18 23.05 2.45
CA ILE A 931 -20.95 22.37 2.05
C ILE A 931 -21.25 21.57 0.78
N CYS A 932 -20.39 21.71 -0.25
CA CYS A 932 -20.49 20.93 -1.47
C CYS A 932 -19.22 20.08 -1.63
N PRO A 933 -19.36 18.78 -1.81
CA PRO A 933 -18.21 17.89 -2.06
C PRO A 933 -17.71 18.09 -3.49
N TYR A 934 -16.46 17.78 -3.70
CA TYR A 934 -15.85 17.81 -5.02
C TYR A 934 -16.44 16.71 -5.92
N LEU A 935 -16.71 17.06 -7.17
CA LEU A 935 -17.00 16.13 -8.26
C LEU A 935 -15.94 16.31 -9.36
N PRO A 936 -15.43 15.21 -9.94
CA PRO A 936 -14.47 15.28 -11.03
C PRO A 936 -15.00 16.10 -12.22
N LEU A 937 -14.15 16.97 -12.74
CA LEU A 937 -14.39 17.72 -13.97
C LEU A 937 -13.32 17.36 -14.99
N ALA A 938 -13.72 17.20 -16.25
CA ALA A 938 -12.78 16.92 -17.33
C ALA A 938 -11.80 18.07 -17.51
N ASN A 939 -10.50 17.77 -17.45
CA ASN A 939 -9.42 18.71 -17.73
C ASN A 939 -8.54 18.12 -18.84
N PRO A 940 -8.18 18.88 -19.90
CA PRO A 940 -7.33 18.39 -20.97
C PRO A 940 -5.88 18.12 -20.52
N ASP A 941 -5.41 18.79 -19.49
CA ASP A 941 -3.99 18.81 -19.12
C ASP A 941 -3.65 17.88 -17.93
N THR A 942 -4.63 17.52 -17.09
CA THR A 942 -4.41 16.72 -15.90
C THR A 942 -5.55 15.72 -15.65
N LEU A 943 -5.25 14.57 -15.03
CA LEU A 943 -6.29 13.67 -14.52
C LEU A 943 -7.03 14.37 -13.37
N PRO A 944 -8.37 14.25 -13.31
CA PRO A 944 -9.13 14.79 -12.19
C PRO A 944 -8.86 14.01 -10.90
N TYR A 945 -9.14 14.62 -9.74
CA TYR A 945 -9.16 13.92 -8.46
C TYR A 945 -10.42 13.05 -8.35
N ALA A 946 -10.35 12.10 -7.40
CA ALA A 946 -11.50 11.26 -7.07
C ALA A 946 -12.64 12.11 -6.50
N ALA A 947 -13.88 11.70 -6.75
CA ALA A 947 -15.08 12.33 -6.20
C ALA A 947 -15.13 12.16 -4.66
N GLU A 948 -15.73 13.15 -3.99
CA GLU A 948 -15.90 13.15 -2.53
C GLU A 948 -17.30 12.70 -2.11
N ILE A 949 -17.35 12.07 -0.92
CA ILE A 949 -18.58 11.81 -0.18
C ILE A 949 -18.47 12.51 1.18
N LEU A 950 -19.48 13.35 1.51
CA LEU A 950 -19.56 14.01 2.80
C LEU A 950 -20.23 13.09 3.81
N VAL A 951 -19.53 12.80 4.91
CA VAL A 951 -19.99 11.95 6.02
C VAL A 951 -19.91 12.73 7.33
N LEU A 952 -20.87 12.54 8.21
CA LEU A 952 -20.83 13.18 9.55
C LEU A 952 -19.67 12.63 10.36
N ASP A 953 -18.88 13.53 10.96
CA ASP A 953 -17.74 13.13 11.77
C ASP A 953 -18.15 12.15 12.89
N PRO A 954 -17.53 10.97 12.98
CA PRO A 954 -17.78 10.01 14.04
C PRO A 954 -17.33 10.52 15.43
N ASN A 955 -16.43 11.51 15.50
CA ASN A 955 -15.93 12.06 16.75
C ASN A 955 -17.02 12.88 17.45
N PRO A 956 -17.42 12.50 18.70
CA PRO A 956 -18.46 13.22 19.41
C PRO A 956 -18.12 14.69 19.72
N LYS A 957 -16.85 15.08 19.70
CA LYS A 957 -16.42 16.47 19.92
C LYS A 957 -16.77 17.39 18.76
N ASN A 958 -16.88 16.83 17.56
CA ASN A 958 -17.16 17.56 16.32
C ASN A 958 -18.66 17.58 15.98
N VAL A 959 -19.50 16.90 16.78
CA VAL A 959 -20.98 16.95 16.68
C VAL A 959 -21.57 17.42 18.01
N VAL A 960 -21.78 18.70 18.11
CA VAL A 960 -22.20 19.35 19.39
C VAL A 960 -23.69 19.71 19.34
N LEU A 961 -24.47 19.11 20.22
CA LEU A 961 -25.90 19.45 20.41
C LEU A 961 -26.10 20.06 21.79
N GLY A 962 -26.45 21.35 21.81
CA GLY A 962 -26.70 22.12 23.00
C GLY A 962 -28.18 22.38 23.25
N VAL A 963 -28.53 22.83 24.49
CA VAL A 963 -29.88 23.27 24.84
C VAL A 963 -30.11 24.68 24.32
N MET A 964 -31.22 24.90 23.60
CA MET A 964 -31.71 26.22 23.24
C MET A 964 -32.52 26.78 24.42
N ALA A 965 -32.12 27.95 24.92
CA ALA A 965 -32.79 28.65 26.01
C ALA A 965 -34.24 29.04 25.68
#